data_373d85be9391aafb2598cdcacd8beda2
#
_entry.id   373d85be9391aafb2598cdcacd8beda2
#
_cell.length_a   1.000
_cell.length_b   1.000
_cell.length_c   1.000
_cell.angle_alpha   90.00
_cell.angle_beta   90.00
_cell.angle_gamma   90.00
#
_symmetry.space_group_name_H-M   'P 1'
#
loop_
_entity.id
_entity.type
_entity.pdbx_description
1 polymer ?
#
loop_
_entity_poly.entity_id
_entity_poly.type
_entity_poly.pdbx_seq_one_letter_code
_entity_poly.pdbx_strand_id
1 'polypeptide(L)'
;MAFSFDFDQSGQLVVPRAAVPNGAASRPAPPALRVVHPADERPNPAPLPAPLAPAPRPADLKLDRQRDDLLTSFGKMTLTDRYLMPGESFQDMFARVACAFADDIPHAQRLYDAMSRLWFMPATPVLSNGGTTRGLPISCFLNAVPDSLDGIVATWNENVWLASNGGGIGTYWGQVRSIGEKVKGGETSGIIPFIHVMDGLTLAISQGSLRRGSAAVYLDVHHPEIEEFLEIRKASGDFNRKGLNLHHGINVTDAFMRAVKDGAMFPLRSPKSNEVMREVDARQLWQRILETRLQTGEPYLLFIDAVNRALPRHQRELGLNVSTSNLCSEITLPTGKDHRDEERTAVCCLSSLNVEAWDQWHDEPDFIEDIMRFLDNVLTHFITVAPDGMKRARYAALRERSVGLGIMGFHSFLQAKGVPFESALAKSWNLKMFRKIRRDADAASVALAKERGPCLDALERGVMARFSHKLAIAPTASISIICGGTSACVEPIPANIYTHKTLSGAISVRNPHLARLLAAKGADTPEVWQSIIEHEGSVAHLDMLNGHEKATFRTAFEIDQRWVIDLAADRALFICQSQSINVYLPADIDKWDLHMLHWTAWKRGIKSLYYCRSKSISRAAFAGKLAKNGDKNGEKSGETVGGGEGTFKTAVRADYEECLACQ
;
A
#
# COMPACT_ATOMS: atom_id res chain seq x y z
N MET A 1 -28.65 -12.47 -39.87
CA MET A 1 -28.00 -13.60 -40.51
C MET A 1 -27.46 -14.49 -39.41
N ALA A 2 -28.00 -15.70 -39.27
CA ALA A 2 -27.53 -16.67 -38.29
C ALA A 2 -26.32 -17.39 -38.88
N PHE A 3 -25.21 -17.40 -38.18
CA PHE A 3 -24.05 -18.23 -38.53
C PHE A 3 -24.24 -19.60 -37.91
N SER A 4 -24.32 -20.67 -38.74
CA SER A 4 -24.22 -22.04 -38.30
C SER A 4 -22.75 -22.46 -38.35
N PHE A 5 -22.27 -23.10 -37.29
CA PHE A 5 -20.94 -23.72 -37.25
C PHE A 5 -21.12 -25.24 -37.40
N ASP A 6 -20.37 -25.85 -38.35
CA ASP A 6 -20.38 -27.30 -38.53
C ASP A 6 -19.26 -27.93 -37.70
N PHE A 7 -19.60 -28.98 -36.95
CA PHE A 7 -18.67 -29.77 -36.14
C PHE A 7 -18.60 -31.19 -36.70
N ASP A 8 -17.45 -31.83 -36.64
CA ASP A 8 -17.28 -33.24 -37.00
C ASP A 8 -17.81 -34.18 -35.91
N GLN A 9 -17.81 -35.49 -36.18
CA GLN A 9 -18.32 -36.52 -35.24
C GLN A 9 -17.53 -36.63 -33.94
N SER A 10 -16.40 -35.92 -33.78
CA SER A 10 -15.59 -35.83 -32.57
C SER A 10 -15.78 -34.51 -31.81
N GLY A 11 -16.64 -33.59 -32.32
CA GLY A 11 -16.91 -32.29 -31.73
C GLY A 11 -15.87 -31.22 -32.01
N GLN A 12 -15.04 -31.37 -33.05
CA GLN A 12 -14.09 -30.34 -33.50
C GLN A 12 -14.63 -29.50 -34.66
N LEU A 13 -14.32 -28.19 -34.60
CA LEU A 13 -14.75 -27.21 -35.62
C LEU A 13 -14.07 -27.49 -36.98
N VAL A 14 -14.86 -27.70 -38.02
CA VAL A 14 -14.35 -27.91 -39.39
C VAL A 14 -14.08 -26.55 -40.03
N VAL A 15 -12.80 -26.21 -40.26
CA VAL A 15 -12.40 -25.01 -41.00
C VAL A 15 -12.16 -25.38 -42.47
N PRO A 16 -12.87 -24.79 -43.45
CA PRO A 16 -12.64 -25.08 -44.87
C PRO A 16 -11.24 -24.63 -45.33
N ARG A 17 -10.45 -25.54 -45.89
CA ARG A 17 -9.19 -25.18 -46.57
C ARG A 17 -9.49 -24.47 -47.88
N ALA A 18 -9.04 -23.22 -48.01
CA ALA A 18 -9.08 -22.49 -49.25
C ALA A 18 -8.15 -23.17 -50.31
N ALA A 19 -8.69 -23.45 -51.46
CA ALA A 19 -7.96 -24.01 -52.60
C ALA A 19 -6.95 -22.97 -53.15
N VAL A 20 -5.68 -23.37 -53.30
CA VAL A 20 -4.62 -22.58 -53.93
C VAL A 20 -4.68 -22.86 -55.44
N PRO A 21 -4.76 -21.86 -56.33
CA PRO A 21 -4.64 -22.08 -57.76
C PRO A 21 -3.16 -22.33 -58.16
N ASN A 22 -2.91 -23.42 -58.84
CA ASN A 22 -1.62 -23.70 -59.48
C ASN A 22 -1.41 -22.80 -60.70
N GLY A 23 -0.21 -22.23 -60.80
CA GLY A 23 0.39 -21.83 -62.05
C GLY A 23 0.69 -20.35 -62.24
N ALA A 24 1.90 -19.91 -61.93
CA ALA A 24 2.62 -18.87 -62.68
C ALA A 24 4.14 -18.98 -62.48
N ALA A 25 4.86 -18.83 -63.59
CA ALA A 25 6.27 -19.07 -63.77
C ALA A 25 7.22 -18.23 -62.92
N SER A 26 8.34 -18.81 -62.53
CA SER A 26 9.48 -18.25 -61.84
C SER A 26 10.13 -17.06 -62.52
N ARG A 27 10.19 -15.90 -61.86
CA ARG A 27 11.17 -14.85 -62.15
C ARG A 27 12.32 -14.95 -61.13
N PRO A 28 13.60 -14.76 -61.54
CA PRO A 28 14.71 -14.79 -60.60
C PRO A 28 14.65 -13.59 -59.65
N ALA A 29 14.84 -13.84 -58.36
CA ALA A 29 14.92 -12.82 -57.34
C ALA A 29 16.21 -11.97 -57.49
N PRO A 30 16.15 -10.64 -57.26
CA PRO A 30 17.35 -9.81 -57.20
C PRO A 30 18.20 -10.20 -55.98
N PRO A 31 19.53 -10.02 -56.02
CA PRO A 31 20.40 -10.37 -54.90
C PRO A 31 20.03 -9.53 -53.69
N ALA A 32 19.78 -10.21 -52.56
CA ALA A 32 19.51 -9.58 -51.30
C ALA A 32 20.74 -8.77 -50.83
N LEU A 33 20.62 -7.45 -50.78
CA LEU A 33 21.53 -6.59 -50.05
C LEU A 33 21.50 -7.04 -48.55
N ARG A 34 22.54 -7.76 -48.14
CA ARG A 34 22.81 -8.06 -46.74
C ARG A 34 23.22 -6.75 -46.08
N VAL A 35 22.26 -6.07 -45.46
CA VAL A 35 22.58 -5.05 -44.43
C VAL A 35 23.17 -5.82 -43.26
N VAL A 36 24.49 -5.78 -43.13
CA VAL A 36 25.17 -6.23 -41.92
C VAL A 36 24.84 -5.22 -40.84
N HIS A 37 23.80 -5.48 -40.05
CA HIS A 37 23.64 -4.82 -38.77
C HIS A 37 24.82 -5.27 -37.91
N PRO A 38 25.51 -4.36 -37.19
CA PRO A 38 26.46 -4.77 -36.16
C PRO A 38 25.72 -5.75 -35.26
N ALA A 39 26.35 -6.89 -35.02
CA ALA A 39 25.80 -7.98 -34.23
C ALA A 39 25.08 -7.44 -33.01
N ASP A 40 23.82 -7.73 -32.94
CA ASP A 40 22.96 -7.52 -31.79
C ASP A 40 23.48 -8.48 -30.70
N GLU A 41 24.58 -8.10 -30.03
CA GLU A 41 24.97 -8.65 -28.75
C GLU A 41 23.94 -8.14 -27.74
N ARG A 42 22.73 -8.71 -27.79
CA ARG A 42 21.86 -8.64 -26.62
C ARG A 42 22.66 -9.26 -25.49
N PRO A 43 23.05 -8.48 -24.47
CA PRO A 43 23.72 -9.08 -23.34
C PRO A 43 22.81 -10.20 -22.86
N ASN A 44 23.38 -11.39 -22.71
CA ASN A 44 22.68 -12.55 -22.16
C ASN A 44 21.84 -12.08 -20.96
N PRO A 45 20.57 -12.49 -20.83
CA PRO A 45 19.78 -12.15 -19.65
C PRO A 45 20.64 -12.45 -18.45
N ALA A 46 20.76 -11.45 -17.55
CA ALA A 46 21.58 -11.62 -16.34
C ALA A 46 21.21 -12.95 -15.67
N PRO A 47 22.17 -13.79 -15.29
CA PRO A 47 21.88 -15.08 -14.71
C PRO A 47 20.93 -14.87 -13.52
N LEU A 48 19.87 -15.70 -13.45
CA LEU A 48 18.99 -15.73 -12.29
C LEU A 48 19.86 -15.88 -11.03
N PRO A 49 19.52 -15.17 -9.96
CA PRO A 49 20.26 -15.33 -8.70
C PRO A 49 20.34 -16.83 -8.36
N ALA A 50 21.51 -17.26 -7.90
CA ALA A 50 21.69 -18.65 -7.49
C ALA A 50 20.62 -19.02 -6.46
N PRO A 51 20.10 -20.27 -6.49
CA PRO A 51 19.19 -20.75 -5.46
C PRO A 51 19.79 -20.47 -4.08
N LEU A 52 18.96 -19.99 -3.16
CA LEU A 52 19.39 -19.87 -1.75
C LEU A 52 19.95 -21.22 -1.27
N ALA A 53 20.99 -21.18 -0.43
CA ALA A 53 21.51 -22.39 0.24
C ALA A 53 20.34 -23.16 0.89
N PRO A 54 20.50 -24.48 1.16
CA PRO A 54 19.45 -25.25 1.82
C PRO A 54 18.95 -24.48 3.04
N ALA A 55 17.66 -24.11 3.03
CA ALA A 55 17.09 -23.27 4.07
C ALA A 55 17.22 -23.94 5.45
N PRO A 56 17.61 -23.21 6.51
CA PRO A 56 17.53 -23.69 7.88
C PRO A 56 16.15 -24.26 8.18
N ARG A 57 16.05 -25.23 9.07
CA ARG A 57 14.77 -25.82 9.50
C ARG A 57 14.36 -25.25 10.85
N PRO A 58 13.07 -25.08 11.14
CA PRO A 58 12.60 -24.62 12.45
C PRO A 58 13.15 -25.45 13.64
N ALA A 59 13.38 -26.76 13.42
CA ALA A 59 13.96 -27.64 14.42
C ALA A 59 15.45 -27.33 14.78
N ASP A 60 16.13 -26.55 13.93
CA ASP A 60 17.51 -26.13 14.15
C ASP A 60 17.60 -24.88 15.07
N LEU A 61 16.45 -24.25 15.38
CA LEU A 61 16.37 -23.03 16.19
C LEU A 61 16.01 -23.32 17.66
N LYS A 62 16.49 -22.45 18.53
CA LYS A 62 16.08 -22.41 19.94
C LYS A 62 14.85 -21.53 20.09
N LEU A 63 13.69 -22.15 20.26
CA LEU A 63 12.42 -21.45 20.41
C LEU A 63 12.15 -21.12 21.88
N ASP A 64 11.71 -19.89 22.14
CA ASP A 64 11.26 -19.41 23.45
C ASP A 64 9.73 -19.25 23.43
N ARG A 65 9.02 -20.26 23.90
CA ARG A 65 7.54 -20.29 23.89
C ARG A 65 6.91 -19.34 24.93
N GLN A 66 7.67 -18.84 25.91
CA GLN A 66 7.17 -17.84 26.86
C GLN A 66 6.93 -16.49 26.18
N ARG A 67 7.53 -16.25 25.02
CA ARG A 67 7.27 -15.03 24.21
C ARG A 67 5.84 -14.95 23.68
N ASP A 68 5.05 -16.02 23.73
CA ASP A 68 3.61 -15.96 23.48
C ASP A 68 2.89 -15.02 24.46
N ASP A 69 3.46 -14.74 25.63
CA ASP A 69 2.92 -13.79 26.61
C ASP A 69 3.07 -12.32 26.18
N LEU A 70 3.93 -12.03 25.20
CA LEU A 70 4.04 -10.70 24.59
C LEU A 70 2.89 -10.41 23.62
N LEU A 71 2.22 -11.45 23.13
CA LEU A 71 1.10 -11.31 22.20
C LEU A 71 -0.19 -11.00 22.96
N THR A 72 -0.89 -9.95 22.54
CA THR A 72 -2.23 -9.64 23.07
C THR A 72 -3.23 -10.72 22.66
N SER A 73 -4.36 -10.82 23.37
CA SER A 73 -5.46 -11.73 22.98
C SER A 73 -5.93 -11.48 21.56
N PHE A 74 -5.99 -10.20 21.16
CA PHE A 74 -6.35 -9.81 19.80
C PHE A 74 -5.28 -10.21 18.77
N GLY A 75 -3.99 -10.06 19.11
CA GLY A 75 -2.87 -10.53 18.30
C GLY A 75 -2.89 -12.04 18.10
N LYS A 76 -3.10 -12.81 19.16
CA LYS A 76 -3.22 -14.29 19.11
C LYS A 76 -4.36 -14.74 18.20
N MET A 77 -5.53 -14.11 18.33
CA MET A 77 -6.67 -14.43 17.48
C MET A 77 -6.41 -14.08 16.01
N THR A 78 -5.84 -12.90 15.74
CA THR A 78 -5.48 -12.47 14.38
C THR A 78 -4.49 -13.44 13.73
N LEU A 79 -3.48 -13.90 14.47
CA LEU A 79 -2.53 -14.92 14.01
C LEU A 79 -3.22 -16.24 13.68
N THR A 80 -4.08 -16.73 14.56
CA THR A 80 -4.83 -17.98 14.38
C THR A 80 -5.73 -17.92 13.16
N ASP A 81 -6.44 -16.83 12.97
CA ASP A 81 -7.43 -16.70 11.89
C ASP A 81 -6.79 -16.63 10.49
N ARG A 82 -5.56 -16.10 10.36
CA ARG A 82 -5.03 -15.72 9.03
C ARG A 82 -3.60 -16.17 8.73
N TYR A 83 -2.77 -16.47 9.72
CA TYR A 83 -1.32 -16.63 9.51
C TYR A 83 -0.81 -18.05 9.75
N LEU A 84 -1.36 -18.74 10.74
CA LEU A 84 -0.90 -20.07 11.10
C LEU A 84 -1.19 -21.12 10.03
N MET A 85 -0.32 -22.10 9.93
CA MET A 85 -0.60 -23.35 9.25
C MET A 85 -1.38 -24.30 10.19
N PRO A 86 -2.13 -25.26 9.66
CA PRO A 86 -2.79 -26.26 10.52
C PRO A 86 -1.82 -26.94 11.50
N GLY A 87 -2.11 -26.83 12.79
CA GLY A 87 -1.27 -27.40 13.86
C GLY A 87 -0.04 -26.59 14.25
N GLU A 88 0.18 -25.41 13.65
CA GLU A 88 1.30 -24.53 13.93
C GLU A 88 1.05 -23.66 15.18
N SER A 89 2.02 -23.53 16.08
CA SER A 89 2.00 -22.55 17.17
C SER A 89 2.52 -21.18 16.68
N PHE A 90 2.34 -20.12 17.50
CA PHE A 90 2.84 -18.80 17.17
C PHE A 90 4.36 -18.77 16.99
N GLN A 91 5.10 -19.43 17.88
CA GLN A 91 6.56 -19.48 17.78
C GLN A 91 7.04 -20.33 16.61
N ASP A 92 6.31 -21.40 16.24
CA ASP A 92 6.65 -22.22 15.07
C ASP A 92 6.46 -21.40 13.78
N MET A 93 5.43 -20.52 13.70
CA MET A 93 5.23 -19.62 12.58
C MET A 93 6.39 -18.63 12.42
N PHE A 94 6.84 -17.99 13.52
CA PHE A 94 7.99 -17.08 13.46
C PHE A 94 9.26 -17.82 13.03
N ALA A 95 9.47 -19.04 13.53
CA ALA A 95 10.59 -19.88 13.12
C ALA A 95 10.52 -20.27 11.64
N ARG A 96 9.34 -20.66 11.14
CA ARG A 96 9.14 -20.98 9.72
C ARG A 96 9.52 -19.82 8.82
N VAL A 97 9.03 -18.62 9.14
CA VAL A 97 9.30 -17.42 8.34
C VAL A 97 10.77 -17.01 8.41
N ALA A 98 11.39 -17.08 9.59
CA ALA A 98 12.81 -16.82 9.75
C ALA A 98 13.66 -17.79 8.92
N CYS A 99 13.40 -19.09 9.02
CA CYS A 99 14.12 -20.12 8.26
C CYS A 99 13.92 -20.00 6.75
N ALA A 100 12.74 -19.59 6.29
CA ALA A 100 12.44 -19.49 4.87
C ALA A 100 13.30 -18.47 4.13
N PHE A 101 13.78 -17.43 4.83
CA PHE A 101 14.48 -16.31 4.22
C PHE A 101 15.79 -15.93 4.92
N ALA A 102 16.35 -16.82 5.75
CA ALA A 102 17.68 -16.64 6.31
C ALA A 102 18.77 -17.22 5.40
N ASP A 103 19.99 -16.70 5.55
CA ASP A 103 21.18 -17.23 4.86
C ASP A 103 21.71 -18.52 5.51
N ASP A 104 21.62 -18.58 6.85
CA ASP A 104 22.13 -19.66 7.66
C ASP A 104 21.37 -19.77 9.00
N ILE A 105 21.72 -20.76 9.83
CA ILE A 105 21.07 -20.99 11.13
C ILE A 105 21.29 -19.81 12.10
N PRO A 106 22.50 -19.22 12.25
CA PRO A 106 22.67 -18.01 13.08
C PRO A 106 21.81 -16.84 12.64
N HIS A 107 21.71 -16.55 11.35
CA HIS A 107 20.83 -15.50 10.82
C HIS A 107 19.35 -15.83 11.09
N ALA A 108 18.93 -17.08 10.85
CA ALA A 108 17.57 -17.53 11.17
C ALA A 108 17.22 -17.35 12.66
N GLN A 109 18.15 -17.64 13.55
CA GLN A 109 17.96 -17.46 14.99
C GLN A 109 17.77 -15.98 15.35
N ARG A 110 18.60 -15.06 14.80
CA ARG A 110 18.46 -13.63 15.06
C ARG A 110 17.16 -13.07 14.49
N LEU A 111 16.74 -13.51 13.31
CA LEU A 111 15.44 -13.13 12.72
C LEU A 111 14.26 -13.65 13.55
N TYR A 112 14.31 -14.90 14.00
CA TYR A 112 13.31 -15.46 14.90
C TYR A 112 13.24 -14.65 16.20
N ASP A 113 14.39 -14.37 16.81
CA ASP A 113 14.47 -13.59 18.04
C ASP A 113 13.89 -12.19 17.86
N ALA A 114 14.19 -11.52 16.76
CA ALA A 114 13.65 -10.19 16.44
C ALA A 114 12.12 -10.19 16.26
N MET A 115 11.56 -11.15 15.52
CA MET A 115 10.12 -11.28 15.32
C MET A 115 9.40 -11.68 16.60
N SER A 116 9.90 -12.69 17.32
CA SER A 116 9.25 -13.21 18.52
C SER A 116 9.35 -12.28 19.73
N ARG A 117 10.34 -11.37 19.77
CA ARG A 117 10.43 -10.25 20.72
C ARG A 117 9.62 -9.02 20.29
N LEU A 118 8.93 -9.09 19.16
CA LEU A 118 8.12 -8.01 18.59
C LEU A 118 8.93 -6.74 18.25
N TRP A 119 10.20 -6.88 17.93
CA TRP A 119 11.07 -5.77 17.52
C TRP A 119 10.88 -5.39 16.03
N PHE A 120 10.46 -6.38 15.26
CA PHE A 120 10.30 -6.31 13.82
C PHE A 120 9.18 -7.25 13.37
N MET A 121 8.41 -6.82 12.38
CA MET A 121 7.37 -7.66 11.81
C MET A 121 7.36 -7.52 10.29
N PRO A 122 7.53 -8.63 9.54
CA PRO A 122 7.35 -8.66 8.11
C PRO A 122 5.90 -8.35 7.70
N ALA A 123 5.71 -7.86 6.48
CA ALA A 123 4.37 -7.66 5.92
C ALA A 123 3.57 -8.95 5.88
N THR A 124 2.24 -8.83 5.94
CA THR A 124 1.30 -9.96 5.97
C THR A 124 1.61 -11.06 4.96
N PRO A 125 1.88 -10.82 3.66
CA PRO A 125 2.18 -11.90 2.73
C PRO A 125 3.48 -12.65 3.05
N VAL A 126 4.46 -11.96 3.64
CA VAL A 126 5.71 -12.61 4.06
C VAL A 126 5.45 -13.54 5.24
N LEU A 127 4.68 -13.08 6.25
CA LEU A 127 4.33 -13.88 7.42
C LEU A 127 3.42 -15.07 7.08
N SER A 128 2.40 -14.85 6.25
CA SER A 128 1.42 -15.89 5.93
C SER A 128 1.93 -16.92 4.92
N ASN A 129 2.73 -16.48 3.94
CA ASN A 129 3.14 -17.30 2.80
C ASN A 129 4.59 -17.79 2.90
N GLY A 130 5.45 -17.12 3.67
CA GLY A 130 6.86 -17.49 3.83
C GLY A 130 7.03 -18.93 4.33
N GLY A 131 7.83 -19.72 3.61
CA GLY A 131 8.03 -21.15 3.90
C GLY A 131 6.83 -22.04 3.63
N THR A 132 5.84 -21.56 2.83
CA THR A 132 4.63 -22.31 2.45
C THR A 132 4.40 -22.27 0.94
N THR A 133 3.41 -23.02 0.48
CA THR A 133 2.93 -23.00 -0.92
C THR A 133 1.65 -22.16 -1.10
N ARG A 134 1.25 -21.36 -0.09
CA ARG A 134 -0.03 -20.62 -0.10
C ARG A 134 -0.06 -19.47 -1.11
N GLY A 135 1.09 -18.89 -1.45
CA GLY A 135 1.20 -17.74 -2.36
C GLY A 135 2.57 -17.10 -2.31
N LEU A 136 2.69 -15.94 -2.96
CA LEU A 136 3.95 -15.18 -3.01
C LEU A 136 4.12 -14.27 -1.79
N PRO A 137 5.36 -14.01 -1.34
CA PRO A 137 5.64 -13.18 -0.17
C PRO A 137 5.71 -11.68 -0.50
N ILE A 138 4.99 -11.22 -1.51
CA ILE A 138 4.99 -9.83 -1.99
C ILE A 138 3.60 -9.21 -1.82
N SER A 139 3.56 -7.99 -1.28
CA SER A 139 2.31 -7.27 -1.02
C SER A 139 1.95 -6.21 -2.07
N CYS A 140 2.93 -5.60 -2.75
CA CYS A 140 2.71 -4.39 -3.52
C CYS A 140 3.27 -4.49 -4.95
N PHE A 141 2.41 -4.15 -5.92
CA PHE A 141 2.73 -4.08 -7.34
C PHE A 141 2.23 -2.77 -7.94
N LEU A 142 3.01 -2.22 -8.87
CA LEU A 142 2.67 -0.99 -9.59
C LEU A 142 2.90 -1.22 -11.07
N ASN A 143 1.91 -0.90 -11.90
CA ASN A 143 2.04 -0.97 -13.36
C ASN A 143 1.42 0.23 -14.08
N ALA A 144 1.71 0.36 -15.34
CA ALA A 144 1.18 1.39 -16.21
C ALA A 144 0.49 0.76 -17.43
N VAL A 145 -0.61 1.34 -17.86
CA VAL A 145 -1.40 0.87 -18.99
C VAL A 145 -0.89 1.52 -20.27
N PRO A 146 -0.31 0.77 -21.24
CA PRO A 146 0.07 1.33 -22.52
C PRO A 146 -1.16 1.77 -23.33
N ASP A 147 -1.02 2.85 -24.16
CA ASP A 147 -2.08 3.38 -25.00
C ASP A 147 -2.33 2.50 -26.25
N SER A 148 -2.77 1.28 -26.00
CA SER A 148 -3.20 0.33 -27.03
C SER A 148 -4.16 -0.70 -26.45
N LEU A 149 -5.03 -1.29 -27.28
CA LEU A 149 -5.94 -2.34 -26.83
C LEU A 149 -5.17 -3.56 -26.29
N ASP A 150 -4.10 -3.96 -26.98
CA ASP A 150 -3.22 -5.05 -26.52
C ASP A 150 -2.58 -4.73 -25.16
N GLY A 151 -2.14 -3.48 -24.96
CA GLY A 151 -1.57 -3.01 -23.69
C GLY A 151 -2.58 -3.03 -22.54
N ILE A 152 -3.81 -2.58 -22.81
CA ILE A 152 -4.91 -2.60 -21.82
C ILE A 152 -5.21 -4.04 -21.42
N VAL A 153 -5.42 -4.94 -22.40
CA VAL A 153 -5.72 -6.36 -22.14
C VAL A 153 -4.55 -7.06 -21.44
N ALA A 154 -3.31 -6.78 -21.85
CA ALA A 154 -2.12 -7.33 -21.18
C ALA A 154 -2.01 -6.88 -19.71
N THR A 155 -2.38 -5.63 -19.40
CA THR A 155 -2.39 -5.12 -18.02
C THR A 155 -3.50 -5.77 -17.21
N TRP A 156 -4.71 -5.95 -17.75
CA TRP A 156 -5.77 -6.70 -17.06
C TRP A 156 -5.36 -8.14 -16.78
N ASN A 157 -4.76 -8.82 -17.75
CA ASN A 157 -4.26 -10.19 -17.57
C ASN A 157 -3.19 -10.26 -16.46
N GLU A 158 -2.23 -9.34 -16.45
CA GLU A 158 -1.23 -9.28 -15.38
C GLU A 158 -1.89 -9.02 -14.01
N ASN A 159 -2.84 -8.07 -13.92
CA ASN A 159 -3.56 -7.76 -12.69
C ASN A 159 -4.30 -8.96 -12.09
N VAL A 160 -4.83 -9.86 -12.93
CA VAL A 160 -5.43 -11.14 -12.47
C VAL A 160 -4.39 -11.99 -11.75
N TRP A 161 -3.19 -12.15 -12.32
CA TRP A 161 -2.11 -12.91 -11.69
C TRP A 161 -1.61 -12.25 -10.40
N LEU A 162 -1.45 -10.93 -10.40
CA LEU A 162 -1.02 -10.18 -9.21
C LEU A 162 -2.04 -10.32 -8.07
N ALA A 163 -3.32 -10.14 -8.36
CA ALA A 163 -4.40 -10.24 -7.37
C ALA A 163 -4.57 -11.67 -6.83
N SER A 164 -4.50 -12.70 -7.71
CA SER A 164 -4.64 -14.11 -7.29
C SER A 164 -3.51 -14.57 -6.35
N ASN A 165 -2.36 -13.91 -6.40
CA ASN A 165 -1.23 -14.15 -5.49
C ASN A 165 -1.22 -13.22 -4.26
N GLY A 166 -2.30 -12.47 -4.02
CA GLY A 166 -2.49 -11.65 -2.83
C GLY A 166 -1.85 -10.26 -2.91
N GLY A 167 -1.43 -9.80 -4.08
CA GLY A 167 -0.84 -8.48 -4.29
C GLY A 167 -1.88 -7.36 -4.27
N GLY A 168 -1.57 -6.25 -3.57
CA GLY A 168 -2.23 -4.97 -3.76
C GLY A 168 -1.66 -4.26 -4.99
N ILE A 169 -2.50 -3.69 -5.85
CA ILE A 169 -2.11 -3.19 -7.16
C ILE A 169 -2.34 -1.67 -7.24
N GLY A 170 -1.38 -0.95 -7.80
CA GLY A 170 -1.55 0.43 -8.26
C GLY A 170 -1.36 0.51 -9.78
N THR A 171 -2.39 0.91 -10.51
CA THR A 171 -2.37 0.96 -11.98
C THR A 171 -2.50 2.39 -12.49
N TYR A 172 -1.54 2.83 -13.31
CA TYR A 172 -1.53 4.13 -13.93
C TYR A 172 -2.25 4.14 -15.28
N TRP A 173 -3.21 5.05 -15.44
CA TRP A 173 -4.03 5.20 -16.63
C TRP A 173 -3.74 6.47 -17.45
N GLY A 174 -2.87 7.34 -16.96
CA GLY A 174 -2.61 8.65 -17.57
C GLY A 174 -1.92 8.63 -18.92
N GLN A 175 -1.49 7.47 -19.43
CA GLN A 175 -0.95 7.33 -20.79
C GLN A 175 -2.02 7.01 -21.83
N VAL A 176 -3.18 6.52 -21.41
CA VAL A 176 -4.26 6.10 -22.31
C VAL A 176 -5.03 7.33 -22.78
N ARG A 177 -5.24 7.42 -24.10
CA ARG A 177 -5.97 8.52 -24.73
C ARG A 177 -7.38 8.71 -24.17
N SER A 178 -7.82 9.96 -24.12
CA SER A 178 -9.10 10.33 -23.52
C SER A 178 -10.28 10.15 -24.47
N ILE A 179 -11.49 10.26 -23.91
CA ILE A 179 -12.76 10.24 -24.68
C ILE A 179 -12.71 11.21 -25.88
N GLY A 180 -13.26 10.78 -27.02
CA GLY A 180 -13.33 11.55 -28.28
C GLY A 180 -12.04 11.58 -29.09
N GLU A 181 -10.93 11.01 -28.61
CA GLU A 181 -9.71 10.90 -29.43
C GLU A 181 -9.85 9.80 -30.48
N LYS A 182 -9.24 10.03 -31.66
CA LYS A 182 -9.38 9.15 -32.82
C LYS A 182 -8.73 7.80 -32.62
N VAL A 183 -9.47 6.75 -32.97
CA VAL A 183 -9.04 5.36 -33.07
C VAL A 183 -9.37 4.82 -34.46
N LYS A 184 -8.88 3.62 -34.81
CA LYS A 184 -9.24 2.97 -36.08
C LYS A 184 -10.75 2.72 -36.12
N GLY A 185 -11.43 3.43 -37.00
CA GLY A 185 -12.87 3.29 -37.22
C GLY A 185 -13.79 4.18 -36.39
N GLY A 186 -13.25 5.17 -35.65
CA GLY A 186 -14.09 6.11 -34.89
C GLY A 186 -13.34 6.85 -33.79
N GLU A 187 -14.01 7.08 -32.69
CA GLU A 187 -13.50 7.76 -31.49
C GLU A 187 -13.58 6.82 -30.29
N THR A 188 -12.66 7.00 -29.33
CA THR A 188 -12.65 6.21 -28.09
C THR A 188 -13.70 6.71 -27.11
N SER A 189 -14.25 5.79 -26.30
CA SER A 189 -15.14 6.08 -25.17
C SER A 189 -14.39 6.57 -23.91
N GLY A 190 -13.08 6.75 -24.00
CA GLY A 190 -12.22 7.19 -22.91
C GLY A 190 -11.77 6.07 -21.96
N ILE A 191 -11.14 6.46 -20.85
CA ILE A 191 -10.52 5.50 -19.90
C ILE A 191 -11.53 4.89 -18.92
N ILE A 192 -12.60 5.59 -18.58
CA ILE A 192 -13.51 5.18 -17.49
C ILE A 192 -14.16 3.81 -17.75
N PRO A 193 -14.65 3.47 -18.97
CA PRO A 193 -15.20 2.13 -19.23
C PRO A 193 -14.16 1.00 -19.04
N PHE A 194 -12.89 1.24 -19.38
CA PHE A 194 -11.81 0.25 -19.14
C PHE A 194 -11.48 0.11 -17.66
N ILE A 195 -11.54 1.20 -16.89
CA ILE A 195 -11.42 1.17 -15.43
C ILE A 195 -12.58 0.37 -14.81
N HIS A 196 -13.80 0.50 -15.33
CA HIS A 196 -14.96 -0.29 -14.88
C HIS A 196 -14.75 -1.81 -15.07
N VAL A 197 -14.13 -2.23 -16.18
CA VAL A 197 -13.75 -3.65 -16.36
C VAL A 197 -12.74 -4.08 -15.29
N MET A 198 -11.75 -3.25 -14.99
CA MET A 198 -10.77 -3.53 -13.92
C MET A 198 -11.45 -3.62 -12.54
N ASP A 199 -12.48 -2.82 -12.29
CA ASP A 199 -13.30 -2.87 -11.06
C ASP A 199 -13.91 -4.26 -10.87
N GLY A 200 -14.56 -4.79 -11.91
CA GLY A 200 -15.14 -6.13 -11.92
C GLY A 200 -14.10 -7.24 -11.75
N LEU A 201 -12.95 -7.12 -12.43
CA LEU A 201 -11.83 -8.07 -12.29
C LEU A 201 -11.30 -8.09 -10.86
N THR A 202 -11.09 -6.92 -10.26
CA THR A 202 -10.58 -6.79 -8.88
C THR A 202 -11.54 -7.43 -7.88
N LEU A 203 -12.85 -7.24 -8.07
CA LEU A 203 -13.87 -7.85 -7.22
C LEU A 203 -13.92 -9.38 -7.37
N ALA A 204 -13.77 -9.90 -8.59
CA ALA A 204 -13.87 -11.32 -8.90
C ALA A 204 -12.68 -12.13 -8.41
N ILE A 205 -11.47 -11.52 -8.37
CA ILE A 205 -10.22 -12.22 -8.07
C ILE A 205 -9.85 -12.00 -6.60
N SER A 206 -9.53 -13.09 -5.92
CA SER A 206 -9.02 -13.07 -4.55
C SER A 206 -8.05 -14.22 -4.31
N GLN A 207 -7.16 -14.07 -3.34
CA GLN A 207 -6.32 -15.16 -2.86
C GLN A 207 -7.13 -16.05 -1.90
N GLY A 208 -8.03 -16.86 -2.45
CA GLY A 208 -8.92 -17.73 -1.66
C GLY A 208 -9.70 -16.92 -0.59
N SER A 209 -9.80 -17.47 0.62
CA SER A 209 -10.40 -16.78 1.77
C SER A 209 -9.46 -15.82 2.50
N LEU A 210 -8.16 -15.81 2.13
CA LEU A 210 -7.12 -15.09 2.88
C LEU A 210 -7.11 -13.60 2.59
N ARG A 211 -7.27 -13.21 1.31
CA ARG A 211 -7.14 -11.82 0.90
C ARG A 211 -8.01 -11.51 -0.32
N ARG A 212 -8.87 -10.50 -0.23
CA ARG A 212 -9.64 -10.00 -1.39
C ARG A 212 -8.73 -9.23 -2.33
N GLY A 213 -9.01 -9.30 -3.64
CA GLY A 213 -8.38 -8.44 -4.62
C GLY A 213 -8.67 -6.98 -4.28
N SER A 214 -7.63 -6.15 -4.34
CA SER A 214 -7.76 -4.70 -4.10
C SER A 214 -6.77 -3.96 -4.98
N ALA A 215 -7.26 -2.90 -5.62
CA ALA A 215 -6.46 -2.11 -6.52
C ALA A 215 -6.81 -0.62 -6.41
N ALA A 216 -5.82 0.22 -6.69
CA ALA A 216 -5.97 1.64 -6.89
C ALA A 216 -5.64 2.00 -8.34
N VAL A 217 -6.37 2.96 -8.89
CA VAL A 217 -6.15 3.54 -10.21
C VAL A 217 -5.65 4.97 -10.06
N TYR A 218 -4.66 5.34 -10.87
CA TYR A 218 -4.03 6.65 -10.79
C TYR A 218 -4.14 7.40 -12.12
N LEU A 219 -4.41 8.71 -12.03
CA LEU A 219 -4.54 9.59 -13.18
C LEU A 219 -3.84 10.92 -12.92
N ASP A 220 -3.32 11.52 -13.98
CA ASP A 220 -2.72 12.85 -13.90
C ASP A 220 -3.78 13.95 -13.80
N VAL A 221 -3.51 14.98 -13.00
CA VAL A 221 -4.41 16.13 -12.83
C VAL A 221 -4.66 16.90 -14.13
N HIS A 222 -3.78 16.75 -15.13
CA HIS A 222 -3.93 17.38 -16.45
C HIS A 222 -4.62 16.51 -17.50
N HIS A 223 -5.04 15.28 -17.13
CA HIS A 223 -5.76 14.40 -18.06
C HIS A 223 -7.17 14.95 -18.36
N PRO A 224 -7.65 14.91 -19.62
CA PRO A 224 -8.95 15.48 -19.99
C PRO A 224 -10.16 14.92 -19.23
N GLU A 225 -10.09 13.65 -18.77
CA GLU A 225 -11.16 12.98 -18.02
C GLU A 225 -11.02 13.12 -16.49
N ILE A 226 -10.15 14.02 -15.99
CA ILE A 226 -9.90 14.16 -14.55
C ILE A 226 -11.15 14.43 -13.73
N GLU A 227 -12.08 15.25 -14.24
CA GLU A 227 -13.28 15.60 -13.49
C GLU A 227 -14.25 14.43 -13.37
N GLU A 228 -14.36 13.58 -14.40
CA GLU A 228 -15.15 12.35 -14.33
C GLU A 228 -14.46 11.30 -13.45
N PHE A 229 -13.14 11.20 -13.54
CA PHE A 229 -12.34 10.31 -12.68
C PHE A 229 -12.51 10.62 -11.19
N LEU A 230 -12.70 11.88 -10.79
CA LEU A 230 -13.05 12.26 -9.42
C LEU A 230 -14.37 11.63 -8.94
N GLU A 231 -15.30 11.34 -9.85
CA GLU A 231 -16.64 10.85 -9.53
C GLU A 231 -16.76 9.32 -9.56
N ILE A 232 -15.69 8.57 -9.90
CA ILE A 232 -15.78 7.10 -10.10
C ILE A 232 -16.21 6.36 -8.84
N ARG A 233 -15.94 6.90 -7.64
CA ARG A 233 -16.28 6.32 -6.33
C ARG A 233 -17.66 6.79 -5.79
N LYS A 234 -18.32 7.70 -6.43
CA LYS A 234 -19.67 8.15 -6.04
C LYS A 234 -20.71 7.21 -6.65
N ALA A 235 -21.61 6.70 -5.82
CA ALA A 235 -22.63 5.74 -6.25
C ALA A 235 -23.72 6.33 -7.17
N SER A 236 -23.79 7.66 -7.31
CA SER A 236 -24.74 8.36 -8.18
C SER A 236 -24.26 8.45 -9.62
N GLY A 237 -25.17 8.44 -10.58
CA GLY A 237 -24.88 8.56 -12.02
C GLY A 237 -24.88 7.23 -12.75
N ASP A 238 -24.29 7.20 -13.97
CA ASP A 238 -24.22 5.99 -14.80
C ASP A 238 -23.28 4.96 -14.20
N PHE A 239 -23.80 3.79 -13.82
CA PHE A 239 -23.06 2.69 -13.21
C PHE A 239 -21.90 2.19 -14.10
N ASN A 240 -22.08 2.18 -15.42
CA ASN A 240 -21.04 1.73 -16.37
C ASN A 240 -19.80 2.65 -16.42
N ARG A 241 -19.90 3.80 -15.77
CA ARG A 241 -18.82 4.80 -15.66
C ARG A 241 -18.34 4.98 -14.21
N LYS A 242 -18.41 3.90 -13.42
CA LYS A 242 -17.99 3.86 -12.01
C LYS A 242 -16.96 2.76 -11.77
N GLY A 243 -16.20 2.93 -10.68
CA GLY A 243 -15.25 1.97 -10.15
C GLY A 243 -15.40 1.92 -8.63
N LEU A 244 -16.52 1.36 -8.14
CA LEU A 244 -16.92 1.44 -6.74
C LEU A 244 -16.08 0.55 -5.82
N ASN A 245 -15.42 -0.47 -6.37
CA ASN A 245 -14.57 -1.40 -5.62
C ASN A 245 -13.07 -1.06 -5.75
N LEU A 246 -12.73 -0.12 -6.64
CA LEU A 246 -11.37 0.40 -6.79
C LEU A 246 -11.15 1.64 -5.91
N HIS A 247 -9.93 1.80 -5.44
CA HIS A 247 -9.45 3.08 -4.91
C HIS A 247 -8.93 3.96 -6.05
N HIS A 248 -8.81 5.26 -5.82
CA HIS A 248 -8.28 6.15 -6.84
C HIS A 248 -7.33 7.21 -6.27
N GLY A 249 -6.33 7.57 -7.05
CA GLY A 249 -5.33 8.58 -6.72
C GLY A 249 -5.08 9.53 -7.88
N ILE A 250 -4.61 10.73 -7.57
CA ILE A 250 -4.30 11.77 -8.54
C ILE A 250 -2.84 12.17 -8.43
N ASN A 251 -2.16 12.17 -9.58
CA ASN A 251 -0.84 12.76 -9.72
C ASN A 251 -0.98 14.28 -9.83
N VAL A 252 -0.55 14.98 -8.80
CA VAL A 252 -0.58 16.43 -8.71
C VAL A 252 0.79 16.97 -9.07
N THR A 253 0.85 17.85 -10.11
CA THR A 253 2.10 18.47 -10.55
C THR A 253 2.38 19.80 -9.86
N ASP A 254 3.65 20.18 -9.78
CA ASP A 254 4.06 21.51 -9.32
C ASP A 254 3.48 22.63 -10.21
N ALA A 255 3.32 22.36 -11.51
CA ALA A 255 2.68 23.30 -12.46
C ALA A 255 1.22 23.56 -12.10
N PHE A 256 0.46 22.51 -11.77
CA PHE A 256 -0.92 22.64 -11.31
C PHE A 256 -0.99 23.43 -9.99
N MET A 257 -0.15 23.10 -9.01
CA MET A 257 -0.15 23.82 -7.72
C MET A 257 0.26 25.29 -7.87
N ARG A 258 1.14 25.62 -8.82
CA ARG A 258 1.41 27.03 -9.16
C ARG A 258 0.20 27.72 -9.78
N ALA A 259 -0.49 27.06 -10.72
CA ALA A 259 -1.73 27.60 -11.31
C ALA A 259 -2.81 27.83 -10.24
N VAL A 260 -2.97 26.92 -9.27
CA VAL A 260 -3.87 27.11 -8.11
C VAL A 260 -3.51 28.38 -7.32
N LYS A 261 -2.20 28.56 -7.02
CA LYS A 261 -1.70 29.75 -6.32
C LYS A 261 -2.08 31.02 -7.07
N ASP A 262 -1.79 31.05 -8.36
CA ASP A 262 -1.93 32.23 -9.20
C ASP A 262 -3.39 32.49 -9.65
N GLY A 263 -4.32 31.54 -9.43
CA GLY A 263 -5.70 31.59 -9.90
C GLY A 263 -5.80 31.54 -11.42
N ALA A 264 -4.91 30.80 -12.04
CA ALA A 264 -4.80 30.71 -13.49
C ALA A 264 -5.66 29.57 -14.07
N MET A 265 -5.96 29.67 -15.37
CA MET A 265 -6.47 28.55 -16.15
C MET A 265 -5.39 27.49 -16.26
N PHE A 266 -5.81 26.22 -16.23
CA PHE A 266 -4.91 25.07 -16.30
C PHE A 266 -5.29 24.17 -17.48
N PRO A 267 -4.33 23.86 -18.39
CA PRO A 267 -4.61 23.10 -19.59
C PRO A 267 -4.76 21.61 -19.27
N LEU A 268 -5.86 21.01 -19.71
CA LEU A 268 -6.04 19.58 -19.80
C LEU A 268 -5.54 19.11 -21.18
N ARG A 269 -4.66 18.12 -21.18
CA ARG A 269 -3.90 17.73 -22.39
C ARG A 269 -4.14 16.28 -22.78
N SER A 270 -4.23 16.04 -24.08
CA SER A 270 -4.22 14.70 -24.64
C SER A 270 -2.94 13.97 -24.20
N PRO A 271 -3.04 12.78 -23.59
CA PRO A 271 -1.86 11.96 -23.29
C PRO A 271 -1.04 11.55 -24.53
N LYS A 272 -1.71 11.45 -25.68
CA LYS A 272 -1.10 11.00 -26.92
C LYS A 272 -0.38 12.11 -27.67
N SER A 273 -1.05 13.26 -27.89
CA SER A 273 -0.53 14.36 -28.72
C SER A 273 0.07 15.51 -27.90
N ASN A 274 -0.18 15.54 -26.57
CA ASN A 274 0.12 16.64 -25.68
C ASN A 274 -0.59 17.97 -26.05
N GLU A 275 -1.55 17.95 -26.97
CA GLU A 275 -2.35 19.11 -27.32
C GLU A 275 -3.30 19.47 -26.20
N VAL A 276 -3.56 20.77 -26.04
CA VAL A 276 -4.56 21.26 -25.10
C VAL A 276 -5.95 20.97 -25.65
N MET A 277 -6.68 20.10 -24.98
CA MET A 277 -8.06 19.75 -25.36
C MET A 277 -9.08 20.73 -24.77
N ARG A 278 -8.84 21.22 -23.56
CA ARG A 278 -9.62 22.27 -22.88
C ARG A 278 -8.82 22.87 -21.72
N GLU A 279 -9.29 23.98 -21.21
CA GLU A 279 -8.75 24.61 -20.02
C GLU A 279 -9.79 24.65 -18.90
N VAL A 280 -9.33 24.53 -17.65
CA VAL A 280 -10.17 24.60 -16.45
C VAL A 280 -9.59 25.61 -15.47
N ASP A 281 -10.44 26.20 -14.63
CA ASP A 281 -9.97 27.00 -13.50
C ASP A 281 -9.24 26.09 -12.48
N ALA A 282 -7.95 26.35 -12.25
CA ALA A 282 -7.12 25.53 -11.37
C ALA A 282 -7.63 25.52 -9.91
N ARG A 283 -8.16 26.65 -9.41
CA ARG A 283 -8.71 26.74 -8.04
C ARG A 283 -9.98 25.94 -7.89
N GLN A 284 -10.86 26.00 -8.88
CA GLN A 284 -12.12 25.23 -8.88
C GLN A 284 -11.84 23.73 -8.94
N LEU A 285 -10.92 23.29 -9.81
CA LEU A 285 -10.53 21.88 -9.87
C LEU A 285 -9.90 21.42 -8.55
N TRP A 286 -9.02 22.23 -7.96
CA TRP A 286 -8.40 21.92 -6.67
C TRP A 286 -9.44 21.82 -5.54
N GLN A 287 -10.35 22.77 -5.48
CA GLN A 287 -11.46 22.74 -4.51
C GLN A 287 -12.28 21.46 -4.67
N ARG A 288 -12.64 21.08 -5.90
CA ARG A 288 -13.38 19.85 -6.19
C ARG A 288 -12.62 18.58 -5.74
N ILE A 289 -11.29 18.53 -5.96
CA ILE A 289 -10.44 17.46 -5.47
C ILE A 289 -10.54 17.36 -3.94
N LEU A 290 -10.37 18.47 -3.23
CA LEU A 290 -10.40 18.49 -1.76
C LEU A 290 -11.79 18.15 -1.19
N GLU A 291 -12.85 18.65 -1.78
CA GLU A 291 -14.24 18.34 -1.39
C GLU A 291 -14.54 16.85 -1.60
N THR A 292 -14.16 16.27 -2.73
CA THR A 292 -14.31 14.83 -2.98
C THR A 292 -13.52 14.02 -1.96
N ARG A 293 -12.31 14.45 -1.66
CA ARG A 293 -11.44 13.82 -0.69
C ARG A 293 -12.02 13.86 0.74
N LEU A 294 -12.61 14.98 1.14
CA LEU A 294 -13.28 15.12 2.44
C LEU A 294 -14.54 14.24 2.54
N GLN A 295 -15.32 14.16 1.44
CA GLN A 295 -16.60 13.42 1.40
C GLN A 295 -16.41 11.91 1.34
N THR A 296 -15.40 11.41 0.60
CA THR A 296 -15.22 9.99 0.29
C THR A 296 -13.99 9.37 0.96
N GLY A 297 -13.07 10.17 1.47
CA GLY A 297 -11.75 9.76 1.95
C GLY A 297 -10.69 9.71 0.84
N GLU A 298 -11.08 9.81 -0.40
CA GLU A 298 -10.27 9.73 -1.63
C GLU A 298 -10.63 10.88 -2.58
N PRO A 299 -9.81 11.18 -3.60
CA PRO A 299 -8.63 10.48 -4.11
C PRO A 299 -7.41 10.61 -3.19
N TYR A 300 -6.47 9.66 -3.30
CA TYR A 300 -5.11 9.85 -2.79
C TYR A 300 -4.42 10.94 -3.61
N LEU A 301 -3.47 11.65 -2.99
CA LEU A 301 -2.68 12.64 -3.71
C LEU A 301 -1.24 12.18 -3.80
N LEU A 302 -0.71 12.17 -5.02
CA LEU A 302 0.69 11.89 -5.29
C LEU A 302 1.31 13.16 -5.90
N PHE A 303 2.19 13.84 -5.15
CA PHE A 303 2.93 15.00 -5.64
C PHE A 303 4.08 14.51 -6.53
N ILE A 304 3.73 14.23 -7.78
CA ILE A 304 4.55 13.43 -8.70
C ILE A 304 5.91 14.06 -8.99
N ASP A 305 6.01 15.38 -9.03
CA ASP A 305 7.30 16.05 -9.24
C ASP A 305 8.22 15.89 -8.02
N ALA A 306 7.67 15.91 -6.79
CA ALA A 306 8.44 15.64 -5.58
C ALA A 306 8.94 14.19 -5.54
N VAL A 307 8.11 13.26 -5.99
CA VAL A 307 8.48 11.84 -6.13
C VAL A 307 9.66 11.67 -7.10
N ASN A 308 9.54 12.20 -8.31
CA ASN A 308 10.56 12.05 -9.35
C ASN A 308 11.87 12.79 -9.03
N ARG A 309 11.81 13.94 -8.35
CA ARG A 309 13.02 14.60 -7.82
C ARG A 309 13.79 13.75 -6.80
N ALA A 310 13.06 12.91 -6.04
CA ALA A 310 13.66 12.07 -4.99
C ALA A 310 14.19 10.72 -5.49
N LEU A 311 14.02 10.38 -6.77
CA LEU A 311 14.57 9.16 -7.35
C LEU A 311 16.09 9.07 -7.10
N PRO A 312 16.64 7.87 -6.84
CA PRO A 312 18.08 7.64 -6.77
C PRO A 312 18.79 8.11 -8.04
N ARG A 313 20.03 8.60 -7.87
CA ARG A 313 20.84 9.15 -8.96
C ARG A 313 20.88 8.21 -10.17
N HIS A 314 21.20 6.94 -9.96
CA HIS A 314 21.32 5.96 -11.05
C HIS A 314 20.01 5.77 -11.83
N GLN A 315 18.85 5.78 -11.16
CA GLN A 315 17.55 5.68 -11.84
C GLN A 315 17.23 6.94 -12.68
N ARG A 316 17.54 8.14 -12.16
CA ARG A 316 17.39 9.37 -12.94
C ARG A 316 18.30 9.39 -14.17
N GLU A 317 19.56 8.95 -14.03
CA GLU A 317 20.53 8.86 -15.14
C GLU A 317 20.17 7.79 -16.18
N LEU A 318 19.34 6.80 -15.81
CA LEU A 318 18.74 5.84 -16.71
C LEU A 318 17.45 6.36 -17.37
N GLY A 319 16.99 7.57 -17.04
CA GLY A 319 15.75 8.14 -17.55
C GLY A 319 14.49 7.47 -17.01
N LEU A 320 14.58 6.74 -15.88
CA LEU A 320 13.44 6.09 -15.27
C LEU A 320 12.52 7.12 -14.61
N ASN A 321 11.23 6.86 -14.63
CA ASN A 321 10.20 7.77 -14.12
C ASN A 321 9.14 7.02 -13.32
N VAL A 322 8.67 7.64 -12.24
CA VAL A 322 7.53 7.17 -11.46
C VAL A 322 6.27 7.84 -11.97
N SER A 323 5.25 7.08 -12.29
CA SER A 323 3.95 7.57 -12.78
C SER A 323 2.78 7.17 -11.88
N THR A 324 3.01 6.35 -10.86
CA THR A 324 1.94 5.83 -9.99
C THR A 324 2.48 5.49 -8.60
N SER A 325 1.58 5.10 -7.71
CA SER A 325 1.91 4.49 -6.42
C SER A 325 1.13 3.17 -6.26
N ASN A 326 1.43 2.42 -5.21
CA ASN A 326 0.65 1.24 -4.84
C ASN A 326 -0.72 1.62 -4.24
N LEU A 327 -1.45 0.61 -3.80
CA LEU A 327 -2.76 0.74 -3.18
C LEU A 327 -2.76 1.67 -1.93
N CYS A 328 -1.65 1.74 -1.16
CA CYS A 328 -1.56 2.54 0.06
C CYS A 328 -0.66 3.79 -0.05
N SER A 329 -0.23 4.14 -1.26
CA SER A 329 0.51 5.38 -1.57
C SER A 329 1.91 5.53 -0.97
N GLU A 330 2.51 4.47 -0.37
CA GLU A 330 3.88 4.53 0.16
C GLU A 330 4.95 4.09 -0.83
N ILE A 331 4.61 3.33 -1.88
CA ILE A 331 5.56 2.83 -2.85
C ILE A 331 5.62 3.74 -4.06
N THR A 332 6.79 4.25 -4.36
CA THR A 332 7.04 5.15 -5.49
C THR A 332 8.24 4.65 -6.28
N LEU A 333 7.97 3.71 -7.20
CA LEU A 333 8.95 3.02 -8.01
C LEU A 333 8.66 3.21 -9.50
N PRO A 334 9.70 3.20 -10.36
CA PRO A 334 9.52 3.33 -11.80
C PRO A 334 8.66 2.24 -12.42
N THR A 335 7.74 2.62 -13.31
CA THR A 335 6.81 1.74 -14.03
C THR A 335 6.76 2.10 -15.51
N GLY A 336 6.19 1.20 -16.32
CA GLY A 336 6.12 1.38 -17.76
C GLY A 336 7.44 1.05 -18.47
N LYS A 337 7.62 1.57 -19.69
CA LYS A 337 8.82 1.29 -20.47
C LYS A 337 10.07 1.93 -19.87
N ASP A 338 11.14 1.16 -19.83
CA ASP A 338 12.44 1.63 -19.39
C ASP A 338 13.38 1.99 -20.56
N HIS A 339 14.61 2.39 -20.27
CA HIS A 339 15.65 2.74 -21.25
C HIS A 339 16.08 1.58 -22.18
N ARG A 340 15.62 0.38 -21.91
CA ARG A 340 15.85 -0.83 -22.72
C ARG A 340 14.62 -1.23 -23.52
N ASP A 341 13.59 -0.38 -23.53
CA ASP A 341 12.28 -0.61 -24.17
C ASP A 341 11.49 -1.79 -23.55
N GLU A 342 11.86 -2.21 -22.32
CA GLU A 342 11.19 -3.28 -21.59
C GLU A 342 10.16 -2.70 -20.61
N GLU A 343 9.00 -3.35 -20.52
CA GLU A 343 7.92 -2.95 -19.58
C GLU A 343 8.24 -3.39 -18.16
N ARG A 344 8.12 -2.45 -17.20
CA ARG A 344 8.27 -2.70 -15.77
C ARG A 344 6.94 -2.70 -15.05
N THR A 345 6.68 -3.73 -14.27
CA THR A 345 5.75 -3.73 -13.15
C THR A 345 6.56 -3.69 -11.88
N ALA A 346 6.54 -2.56 -11.19
CA ALA A 346 7.35 -2.40 -9.98
C ALA A 346 6.86 -3.31 -8.84
N VAL A 347 7.82 -3.77 -8.04
CA VAL A 347 7.59 -4.71 -6.93
C VAL A 347 8.23 -4.17 -5.68
N CYS A 348 7.51 -4.17 -4.56
CA CYS A 348 8.09 -3.84 -3.27
C CYS A 348 7.83 -4.92 -2.22
N CYS A 349 8.91 -5.32 -1.54
CA CYS A 349 8.88 -6.17 -0.37
C CYS A 349 8.90 -5.30 0.88
N LEU A 350 7.87 -5.41 1.71
CA LEU A 350 7.65 -4.54 2.88
C LEU A 350 7.91 -5.27 4.20
N SER A 351 8.41 -4.51 5.17
CA SER A 351 8.51 -4.91 6.58
C SER A 351 8.58 -3.67 7.47
N SER A 352 8.28 -3.81 8.76
CA SER A 352 8.28 -2.67 9.68
C SER A 352 8.98 -2.98 11.00
N LEU A 353 9.83 -2.05 11.43
CA LEU A 353 10.44 -2.03 12.75
C LEU A 353 9.41 -1.54 13.77
N ASN A 354 9.36 -2.15 14.95
CA ASN A 354 8.56 -1.64 16.05
C ASN A 354 9.38 -0.65 16.89
N VAL A 355 9.13 0.65 16.69
CA VAL A 355 9.84 1.68 17.45
C VAL A 355 9.32 1.87 18.87
N GLU A 356 8.19 1.26 19.25
CA GLU A 356 7.83 1.18 20.67
C GLU A 356 8.89 0.40 21.46
N ALA A 357 9.52 -0.61 20.85
CA ALA A 357 10.63 -1.36 21.40
C ALA A 357 12.02 -0.74 21.10
N TRP A 358 12.08 0.53 20.70
CA TRP A 358 13.32 1.21 20.30
C TRP A 358 14.47 1.02 21.28
N ASP A 359 14.25 1.21 22.57
CA ASP A 359 15.29 1.11 23.60
C ASP A 359 15.87 -0.32 23.74
N GLN A 360 15.19 -1.33 23.21
CA GLN A 360 15.62 -2.73 23.27
C GLN A 360 16.53 -3.11 22.09
N TRP A 361 16.32 -2.50 20.91
CA TRP A 361 16.99 -2.95 19.70
C TRP A 361 17.90 -1.91 19.02
N HIS A 362 17.80 -0.64 19.39
CA HIS A 362 18.52 0.41 18.64
C HIS A 362 20.04 0.32 18.72
N ASP A 363 20.58 -0.30 19.77
CA ASP A 363 22.03 -0.54 19.94
C ASP A 363 22.47 -1.98 19.59
N GLU A 364 21.53 -2.84 19.15
CA GLU A 364 21.87 -4.18 18.70
C GLU A 364 22.69 -4.09 17.40
N PRO A 365 23.89 -4.68 17.38
CA PRO A 365 24.73 -4.71 16.19
C PRO A 365 24.03 -5.51 15.08
N ASP A 366 24.23 -5.10 13.85
CA ASP A 366 23.77 -5.78 12.61
C ASP A 366 22.25 -5.97 12.48
N PHE A 367 21.44 -5.52 13.45
CA PHE A 367 19.98 -5.73 13.45
C PHE A 367 19.30 -5.25 12.15
N ILE A 368 19.62 -4.03 11.69
CA ILE A 368 19.07 -3.50 10.43
C ILE A 368 19.68 -4.26 9.23
N GLU A 369 20.95 -4.66 9.28
CA GLU A 369 21.57 -5.44 8.21
C GLU A 369 20.92 -6.81 8.06
N ASP A 370 20.64 -7.53 9.15
CA ASP A 370 19.93 -8.80 9.12
C ASP A 370 18.55 -8.68 8.47
N ILE A 371 17.80 -7.62 8.78
CA ILE A 371 16.49 -7.37 8.18
C ILE A 371 16.63 -7.03 6.68
N MET A 372 17.60 -6.23 6.29
CA MET A 372 17.83 -5.89 4.87
C MET A 372 18.25 -7.14 4.08
N ARG A 373 19.03 -8.02 4.66
CA ARG A 373 19.42 -9.33 4.13
C ARG A 373 18.21 -10.26 3.98
N PHE A 374 17.35 -10.30 4.99
CA PHE A 374 16.07 -11.01 4.93
C PHE A 374 15.18 -10.50 3.77
N LEU A 375 15.04 -9.20 3.60
CA LEU A 375 14.25 -8.60 2.51
C LEU A 375 14.86 -8.89 1.13
N ASP A 376 16.20 -8.92 1.00
CA ASP A 376 16.89 -9.34 -0.23
C ASP A 376 16.57 -10.79 -0.58
N ASN A 377 16.52 -11.67 0.42
CA ASN A 377 16.19 -13.09 0.24
C ASN A 377 14.71 -13.29 -0.13
N VAL A 378 13.77 -12.57 0.51
CA VAL A 378 12.35 -12.57 0.12
C VAL A 378 12.19 -12.16 -1.35
N LEU A 379 12.89 -11.11 -1.77
CA LEU A 379 12.84 -10.64 -3.15
C LEU A 379 13.49 -11.63 -4.13
N THR A 380 14.60 -12.27 -3.73
CA THR A 380 15.25 -13.32 -4.51
C THR A 380 14.32 -14.52 -4.70
N HIS A 381 13.64 -14.95 -3.65
CA HIS A 381 12.62 -16.00 -3.74
C HIS A 381 11.52 -15.62 -4.74
N PHE A 382 10.96 -14.41 -4.63
CA PHE A 382 9.96 -13.93 -5.59
C PHE A 382 10.46 -13.99 -7.05
N ILE A 383 11.66 -13.45 -7.32
CA ILE A 383 12.26 -13.45 -8.67
C ILE A 383 12.37 -14.88 -9.23
N THR A 384 12.66 -15.85 -8.37
CA THR A 384 12.87 -17.26 -8.75
C THR A 384 11.55 -18.00 -9.03
N VAL A 385 10.50 -17.75 -8.20
CA VAL A 385 9.26 -18.56 -8.23
C VAL A 385 8.09 -17.88 -8.87
N ALA A 386 8.16 -16.57 -9.18
CA ALA A 386 7.06 -15.84 -9.78
C ALA A 386 6.64 -16.46 -11.12
N PRO A 387 5.33 -16.68 -11.36
CA PRO A 387 4.82 -17.28 -12.59
C PRO A 387 5.05 -16.39 -13.80
N ASP A 388 5.00 -16.99 -15.00
CA ASP A 388 5.22 -16.26 -16.26
C ASP A 388 4.21 -15.13 -16.51
N GLY A 389 2.99 -15.24 -15.96
CA GLY A 389 2.01 -14.16 -15.98
C GLY A 389 2.47 -12.87 -15.29
N MET A 390 3.56 -12.94 -14.49
CA MET A 390 4.17 -11.83 -13.75
C MET A 390 5.59 -11.48 -14.27
N LYS A 391 5.89 -11.75 -15.54
CA LYS A 391 7.23 -11.54 -16.12
C LYS A 391 7.73 -10.10 -16.00
N ARG A 392 6.85 -9.09 -16.14
CA ARG A 392 7.20 -7.66 -15.99
C ARG A 392 7.62 -7.35 -14.56
N ALA A 393 6.90 -7.93 -13.58
CA ALA A 393 7.21 -7.79 -12.16
C ALA A 393 8.54 -8.46 -11.81
N ARG A 394 8.77 -9.68 -12.31
CA ARG A 394 10.05 -10.39 -12.14
C ARG A 394 11.22 -9.60 -12.74
N TYR A 395 11.04 -9.04 -13.93
CA TYR A 395 12.04 -8.19 -14.58
C TYR A 395 12.38 -6.95 -13.74
N ALA A 396 11.38 -6.17 -13.32
CA ALA A 396 11.58 -4.97 -12.52
C ALA A 396 12.27 -5.30 -11.17
N ALA A 397 11.80 -6.36 -10.49
CA ALA A 397 12.40 -6.82 -9.23
C ALA A 397 13.88 -7.20 -9.39
N LEU A 398 14.25 -7.87 -10.48
CA LEU A 398 15.65 -8.20 -10.79
C LEU A 398 16.49 -6.95 -11.05
N ARG A 399 15.94 -5.98 -11.79
CA ARG A 399 16.64 -4.75 -12.21
C ARG A 399 16.95 -3.83 -11.04
N GLU A 400 15.99 -3.53 -10.20
CA GLU A 400 16.10 -2.49 -9.18
C GLU A 400 16.25 -3.01 -7.74
N ARG A 401 15.82 -4.24 -7.46
CA ARG A 401 15.83 -4.88 -6.14
C ARG A 401 15.32 -3.96 -5.02
N SER A 402 14.26 -3.19 -5.28
CA SER A 402 13.71 -2.24 -4.32
C SER A 402 12.98 -2.96 -3.18
N VAL A 403 13.21 -2.49 -1.95
CA VAL A 403 12.56 -2.94 -0.73
C VAL A 403 12.00 -1.75 0.04
N GLY A 404 11.07 -1.99 0.97
CA GLY A 404 10.42 -0.95 1.76
C GLY A 404 10.46 -1.27 3.25
N LEU A 405 11.58 -1.03 3.91
CA LEU A 405 11.65 -1.09 5.37
C LEU A 405 11.00 0.17 5.95
N GLY A 406 9.98 -0.01 6.79
CA GLY A 406 9.27 1.05 7.48
C GLY A 406 9.33 0.93 8.99
N ILE A 407 8.46 1.68 9.66
CA ILE A 407 8.27 1.60 11.10
C ILE A 407 6.79 1.52 11.46
N MET A 408 6.50 1.03 12.67
CA MET A 408 5.22 1.13 13.39
C MET A 408 5.50 1.44 14.86
N GLY A 409 4.47 1.85 15.60
CA GLY A 409 4.60 2.08 17.03
C GLY A 409 5.11 3.48 17.43
N PHE A 410 5.11 4.45 16.51
CA PHE A 410 5.66 5.77 16.82
C PHE A 410 4.87 6.49 17.92
N HIS A 411 3.51 6.52 17.82
CA HIS A 411 2.70 7.16 18.87
C HIS A 411 2.75 6.38 20.19
N SER A 412 2.71 5.03 20.13
CA SER A 412 2.88 4.19 21.34
C SER A 412 4.21 4.46 22.03
N PHE A 413 5.31 4.60 21.28
CA PHE A 413 6.61 5.00 21.83
C PHE A 413 6.54 6.35 22.55
N LEU A 414 5.95 7.36 21.91
CA LEU A 414 5.80 8.68 22.52
C LEU A 414 4.98 8.61 23.81
N GLN A 415 3.86 7.89 23.81
CA GLN A 415 3.03 7.69 24.99
C GLN A 415 3.76 6.94 26.10
N ALA A 416 4.54 5.91 25.76
CA ALA A 416 5.38 5.19 26.72
C ALA A 416 6.42 6.11 27.40
N LYS A 417 6.91 7.11 26.66
CA LYS A 417 7.85 8.14 27.16
C LYS A 417 7.17 9.34 27.82
N GLY A 418 5.84 9.38 27.86
CA GLY A 418 5.10 10.55 28.35
C GLY A 418 5.30 11.80 27.48
N VAL A 419 5.46 11.62 26.17
CA VAL A 419 5.75 12.71 25.21
C VAL A 419 4.50 13.00 24.37
N PRO A 420 3.94 14.21 24.42
CA PRO A 420 2.86 14.60 23.52
C PRO A 420 3.31 14.54 22.06
N PHE A 421 2.41 14.09 21.17
CA PHE A 421 2.67 14.04 19.71
C PHE A 421 2.96 15.43 19.13
N GLU A 422 2.27 16.45 19.64
CA GLU A 422 2.40 17.86 19.29
C GLU A 422 3.53 18.53 20.08
N SER A 423 4.77 18.05 19.95
CA SER A 423 5.89 18.58 20.73
C SER A 423 7.22 18.58 19.97
N ALA A 424 8.12 19.49 20.36
CA ALA A 424 9.48 19.53 19.86
C ALA A 424 10.26 18.24 20.19
N LEU A 425 9.91 17.56 21.30
CA LEU A 425 10.56 16.32 21.70
C LEU A 425 10.14 15.17 20.77
N ALA A 426 8.85 15.10 20.37
CA ALA A 426 8.39 14.16 19.34
C ALA A 426 9.14 14.36 18.01
N LYS A 427 9.34 15.61 17.61
CA LYS A 427 10.16 15.95 16.42
C LYS A 427 11.60 15.49 16.56
N SER A 428 12.21 15.66 17.72
CA SER A 428 13.58 15.22 18.01
C SER A 428 13.70 13.69 17.89
N TRP A 429 12.77 12.94 18.44
CA TRP A 429 12.72 11.48 18.34
C TRP A 429 12.52 11.03 16.89
N ASN A 430 11.58 11.64 16.18
CA ASN A 430 11.34 11.38 14.76
C ASN A 430 12.64 11.49 13.93
N LEU A 431 13.37 12.59 14.07
CA LEU A 431 14.64 12.80 13.35
C LEU A 431 15.75 11.82 13.78
N LYS A 432 15.85 11.54 15.10
CA LYS A 432 16.87 10.61 15.64
C LYS A 432 16.67 9.21 15.07
N MET A 433 15.43 8.69 15.11
CA MET A 433 15.10 7.34 14.64
C MET A 433 15.34 7.19 13.14
N PHE A 434 14.78 8.08 12.32
CA PHE A 434 14.91 7.96 10.87
C PHE A 434 16.33 8.21 10.36
N ARG A 435 17.12 9.05 11.02
CA ARG A 435 18.55 9.21 10.70
C ARG A 435 19.32 7.91 10.92
N LYS A 436 19.09 7.23 12.05
CA LYS A 436 19.74 5.94 12.34
C LYS A 436 19.30 4.88 11.33
N ILE A 437 17.99 4.67 11.16
CA ILE A 437 17.46 3.65 10.27
C ILE A 437 17.96 3.85 8.83
N ARG A 438 17.98 5.09 8.36
CA ARG A 438 18.48 5.40 7.00
C ARG A 438 19.97 5.10 6.86
N ARG A 439 20.78 5.53 7.82
CA ARG A 439 22.24 5.29 7.82
C ARG A 439 22.53 3.80 7.78
N ASP A 440 21.87 3.03 8.63
CA ASP A 440 22.14 1.61 8.77
C ASP A 440 21.61 0.81 7.56
N ALA A 441 20.46 1.18 6.99
CA ALA A 441 19.96 0.61 5.73
C ALA A 441 20.85 0.94 4.52
N ASP A 442 21.44 2.14 4.47
CA ASP A 442 22.41 2.50 3.42
C ASP A 442 23.70 1.68 3.55
N ALA A 443 24.21 1.49 4.77
CA ALA A 443 25.38 0.65 5.05
C ALA A 443 25.13 -0.80 4.65
N ALA A 444 23.97 -1.38 5.05
CA ALA A 444 23.56 -2.73 4.69
C ALA A 444 23.47 -2.92 3.17
N SER A 445 22.91 -1.93 2.45
CA SER A 445 22.83 -1.98 0.98
C SER A 445 24.21 -2.04 0.32
N VAL A 446 25.18 -1.29 0.84
CA VAL A 446 26.56 -1.32 0.34
C VAL A 446 27.25 -2.63 0.68
N ALA A 447 27.08 -3.16 1.90
CA ALA A 447 27.64 -4.44 2.33
C ALA A 447 27.14 -5.58 1.44
N LEU A 448 25.82 -5.69 1.25
CA LEU A 448 25.20 -6.68 0.39
C LEU A 448 25.58 -6.51 -1.10
N ALA A 449 25.78 -5.28 -1.57
CA ALA A 449 26.27 -5.06 -2.92
C ALA A 449 27.70 -5.56 -3.13
N LYS A 450 28.57 -5.45 -2.13
CA LYS A 450 29.92 -6.02 -2.16
C LYS A 450 29.91 -7.54 -2.14
N GLU A 451 29.00 -8.14 -1.37
CA GLU A 451 28.87 -9.57 -1.19
C GLU A 451 28.20 -10.27 -2.39
N ARG A 452 27.08 -9.68 -2.89
CA ARG A 452 26.15 -10.32 -3.85
C ARG A 452 26.05 -9.59 -5.18
N GLY A 453 26.82 -8.54 -5.36
CA GLY A 453 26.72 -7.62 -6.48
C GLY A 453 25.64 -6.54 -6.31
N PRO A 454 25.83 -5.36 -6.91
CA PRO A 454 24.80 -4.31 -6.94
C PRO A 454 23.60 -4.75 -7.76
N CYS A 455 22.43 -4.10 -7.58
CA CYS A 455 21.32 -4.29 -8.48
C CYS A 455 21.68 -3.80 -9.90
N LEU A 456 21.01 -4.33 -10.93
CA LEU A 456 21.41 -4.09 -12.32
C LEU A 456 21.32 -2.61 -12.72
N ASP A 457 20.30 -1.89 -12.25
CA ASP A 457 20.17 -0.45 -12.52
C ASP A 457 21.30 0.36 -11.90
N ALA A 458 21.76 0.00 -10.69
CA ALA A 458 22.90 0.61 -10.04
C ALA A 458 24.22 0.24 -10.73
N LEU A 459 24.38 -1.04 -11.13
CA LEU A 459 25.55 -1.55 -11.82
C LEU A 459 25.81 -0.80 -13.13
N GLU A 460 24.78 -0.56 -13.94
CA GLU A 460 24.87 0.16 -15.22
C GLU A 460 25.38 1.61 -15.06
N ARG A 461 25.31 2.17 -13.87
CA ARG A 461 25.79 3.53 -13.53
C ARG A 461 26.95 3.55 -12.56
N GLY A 462 27.60 2.40 -12.34
CA GLY A 462 28.75 2.28 -11.46
C GLY A 462 28.46 2.61 -9.99
N VAL A 463 27.21 2.38 -9.53
CA VAL A 463 26.80 2.64 -8.16
C VAL A 463 26.84 1.33 -7.36
N MET A 464 27.55 1.34 -6.22
CA MET A 464 27.64 0.19 -5.32
C MET A 464 26.44 0.19 -4.36
N ALA A 465 25.27 -0.26 -4.85
CA ALA A 465 24.05 -0.39 -4.08
C ALA A 465 23.31 -1.69 -4.44
N ARG A 466 22.96 -2.47 -3.43
CA ARG A 466 22.15 -3.69 -3.62
C ARG A 466 20.70 -3.37 -3.95
N PHE A 467 20.19 -2.29 -3.38
CA PHE A 467 18.81 -1.85 -3.54
C PHE A 467 18.76 -0.45 -4.14
N SER A 468 17.92 -0.22 -5.14
CA SER A 468 17.63 1.14 -5.62
C SER A 468 16.87 1.92 -4.56
N HIS A 469 15.87 1.32 -3.94
CA HIS A 469 15.13 1.90 -2.82
C HIS A 469 15.15 0.97 -1.59
N LYS A 470 15.11 1.56 -0.38
CA LYS A 470 15.27 0.85 0.89
C LYS A 470 14.14 1.09 1.87
N LEU A 471 13.62 2.32 1.94
CA LEU A 471 12.69 2.75 2.98
C LEU A 471 11.35 3.23 2.39
N ALA A 472 10.25 2.75 2.98
CA ALA A 472 8.88 3.19 2.72
C ALA A 472 8.06 3.02 4.01
N ILE A 473 7.05 3.85 4.25
CA ILE A 473 6.23 3.75 5.45
C ILE A 473 4.84 3.23 5.08
N ALA A 474 4.63 1.95 5.33
CA ALA A 474 3.35 1.26 5.11
C ALA A 474 2.34 1.53 6.24
N PRO A 475 1.04 1.32 6.03
CA PRO A 475 0.01 1.57 7.05
C PRO A 475 0.08 0.64 8.27
N THR A 476 0.62 -0.55 8.14
CA THR A 476 0.85 -1.58 9.19
C THR A 476 -0.37 -1.97 10.04
N ALA A 477 -1.58 -1.82 9.53
CA ALA A 477 -2.80 -2.00 10.32
C ALA A 477 -2.95 -3.41 10.96
N SER A 478 -2.59 -4.50 10.24
CA SER A 478 -2.63 -5.87 10.81
C SER A 478 -1.37 -6.24 11.58
N ILE A 479 -0.19 -5.92 11.04
CA ILE A 479 1.05 -6.34 11.70
C ILE A 479 1.31 -5.59 13.01
N SER A 480 0.75 -4.37 13.20
CA SER A 480 0.80 -3.68 14.48
C SER A 480 -0.03 -4.38 15.57
N ILE A 481 -1.16 -4.98 15.21
CA ILE A 481 -1.98 -5.80 16.10
C ILE A 481 -1.17 -7.01 16.59
N ILE A 482 -0.51 -7.71 15.66
CA ILE A 482 0.35 -8.87 15.96
C ILE A 482 1.55 -8.43 16.80
N CYS A 483 2.08 -7.23 16.54
CA CYS A 483 3.24 -6.68 17.23
C CYS A 483 2.87 -6.04 18.57
N GLY A 484 2.15 -6.79 19.43
CA GLY A 484 1.78 -6.38 20.78
C GLY A 484 0.64 -5.34 20.85
N GLY A 485 -0.04 -5.05 19.73
CA GLY A 485 -1.08 -4.02 19.68
C GLY A 485 -0.52 -2.59 19.70
N THR A 486 0.71 -2.41 19.20
CA THR A 486 1.35 -1.10 19.07
C THR A 486 0.60 -0.20 18.08
N SER A 487 0.82 1.12 18.14
CA SER A 487 0.18 2.05 17.18
C SER A 487 0.61 1.75 15.74
N ALA A 488 -0.33 1.81 14.82
CA ALA A 488 -0.04 1.57 13.41
C ALA A 488 0.83 2.69 12.83
N CYS A 489 1.75 2.34 11.95
CA CYS A 489 2.52 3.29 11.15
C CYS A 489 3.26 4.32 12.03
N VAL A 490 3.27 5.55 11.55
CA VAL A 490 3.81 6.76 12.21
C VAL A 490 2.70 7.67 12.72
N GLU A 491 1.47 7.19 12.71
CA GLU A 491 0.26 7.97 12.95
C GLU A 491 -0.12 8.02 14.42
N PRO A 492 -0.84 9.09 14.84
CA PRO A 492 -1.50 9.08 16.12
C PRO A 492 -2.66 8.06 16.14
N ILE A 493 -2.90 7.46 17.31
CA ILE A 493 -4.02 6.53 17.48
C ILE A 493 -5.36 7.26 17.35
N PRO A 494 -6.37 6.66 16.72
CA PRO A 494 -7.67 7.31 16.51
C PRO A 494 -8.53 7.37 17.78
N ALA A 495 -8.33 6.46 18.72
CA ALA A 495 -9.05 6.39 19.99
C ALA A 495 -8.25 5.63 21.03
N ASN A 496 -8.39 5.98 22.34
CA ASN A 496 -7.73 5.26 23.44
C ASN A 496 -8.45 3.94 23.82
N ILE A 497 -9.66 3.73 23.33
CA ILE A 497 -10.40 2.47 23.41
C ILE A 497 -11.29 2.35 22.18
N TYR A 498 -11.32 1.18 21.58
CA TYR A 498 -12.19 0.88 20.44
C TYR A 498 -12.60 -0.60 20.42
N THR A 499 -13.70 -0.88 19.75
CA THR A 499 -14.17 -2.26 19.55
C THR A 499 -13.81 -2.69 18.14
N HIS A 500 -13.04 -3.76 18.03
CA HIS A 500 -12.71 -4.38 16.76
C HIS A 500 -13.56 -5.64 16.56
N LYS A 501 -14.20 -5.72 15.37
CA LYS A 501 -14.97 -6.91 14.97
C LYS A 501 -14.07 -7.86 14.18
N THR A 502 -14.03 -9.10 14.61
CA THR A 502 -13.32 -10.19 13.93
C THR A 502 -14.31 -11.24 13.45
N LEU A 503 -13.84 -12.24 12.71
CA LEU A 503 -14.65 -13.41 12.34
C LEU A 503 -15.12 -14.17 13.59
N SER A 504 -14.33 -14.15 14.66
CA SER A 504 -14.58 -14.89 15.91
C SER A 504 -15.32 -14.08 16.98
N GLY A 505 -15.66 -12.80 16.73
CA GLY A 505 -16.38 -11.95 17.68
C GLY A 505 -15.90 -10.49 17.72
N ALA A 506 -16.34 -9.75 18.75
CA ALA A 506 -15.96 -8.36 18.98
C ALA A 506 -15.01 -8.28 20.20
N ILE A 507 -13.88 -7.61 20.03
CA ILE A 507 -12.89 -7.40 21.10
C ILE A 507 -12.76 -5.91 21.40
N SER A 508 -12.80 -5.54 22.69
CA SER A 508 -12.46 -4.20 23.13
C SER A 508 -10.95 -4.08 23.32
N VAL A 509 -10.33 -3.17 22.59
CA VAL A 509 -8.90 -2.88 22.65
C VAL A 509 -8.69 -1.58 23.42
N ARG A 510 -7.96 -1.64 24.54
CA ARG A 510 -7.61 -0.48 25.36
C ARG A 510 -6.16 -0.08 25.10
N ASN A 511 -5.89 1.23 25.14
CA ASN A 511 -4.52 1.73 25.07
C ASN A 511 -3.74 1.29 26.33
N PRO A 512 -2.67 0.47 26.19
CA PRO A 512 -1.96 -0.10 27.33
C PRO A 512 -1.18 0.94 28.14
N HIS A 513 -0.75 2.03 27.51
CA HIS A 513 -0.04 3.11 28.20
C HIS A 513 -0.98 3.94 29.05
N LEU A 514 -2.19 4.23 28.55
CA LEU A 514 -3.24 4.88 29.32
C LEU A 514 -3.71 3.99 30.48
N ALA A 515 -3.90 2.69 30.24
CA ALA A 515 -4.29 1.74 31.28
C ALA A 515 -3.29 1.75 32.45
N ARG A 516 -1.97 1.73 32.14
CA ARG A 516 -0.92 1.83 33.19
C ARG A 516 -0.98 3.15 33.94
N LEU A 517 -1.22 4.27 33.28
CA LEU A 517 -1.37 5.57 33.93
C LEU A 517 -2.60 5.60 34.84
N LEU A 518 -3.75 5.12 34.36
CA LEU A 518 -4.99 5.06 35.13
C LEU A 518 -4.84 4.13 36.34
N ALA A 519 -4.19 2.97 36.17
CA ALA A 519 -3.90 2.05 37.27
C ALA A 519 -3.01 2.70 38.35
N ALA A 520 -1.97 3.43 37.96
CA ALA A 520 -1.10 4.17 38.89
C ALA A 520 -1.84 5.26 39.65
N LYS A 521 -2.97 5.75 39.12
CA LYS A 521 -3.86 6.73 39.76
C LYS A 521 -5.04 6.09 40.50
N GLY A 522 -5.15 4.74 40.52
CA GLY A 522 -6.30 4.02 41.09
C GLY A 522 -7.60 4.22 40.31
N ALA A 523 -7.52 4.59 39.05
CA ALA A 523 -8.65 4.94 38.15
C ALA A 523 -8.83 3.99 36.97
N ASP A 524 -8.16 2.83 36.92
CA ASP A 524 -8.36 1.82 35.89
C ASP A 524 -9.61 0.99 36.17
N THR A 525 -10.79 1.63 36.02
CA THR A 525 -12.08 1.03 36.33
C THR A 525 -12.97 0.96 35.07
N PRO A 526 -13.96 0.03 35.04
CA PRO A 526 -14.90 -0.06 33.93
C PRO A 526 -15.64 1.25 33.67
N GLU A 527 -15.98 2.01 34.69
CA GLU A 527 -16.71 3.29 34.59
C GLU A 527 -15.88 4.36 33.88
N VAL A 528 -14.58 4.44 34.19
CA VAL A 528 -13.66 5.36 33.50
C VAL A 528 -13.50 4.98 32.03
N TRP A 529 -13.34 3.70 31.70
CA TRP A 529 -13.27 3.25 30.32
C TRP A 529 -14.58 3.47 29.58
N GLN A 530 -15.73 3.26 30.21
CA GLN A 530 -17.03 3.55 29.63
C GLN A 530 -17.18 5.05 29.31
N SER A 531 -16.74 5.92 30.23
CA SER A 531 -16.71 7.37 30.01
C SER A 531 -15.81 7.76 28.84
N ILE A 532 -14.64 7.10 28.67
CA ILE A 532 -13.76 7.33 27.50
C ILE A 532 -14.45 6.91 26.20
N ILE A 533 -15.20 5.79 26.18
CA ILE A 533 -16.00 5.36 25.03
C ILE A 533 -17.06 6.41 24.67
N GLU A 534 -17.78 6.93 25.66
CA GLU A 534 -18.82 7.95 25.45
C GLU A 534 -18.27 9.26 24.89
N HIS A 535 -16.97 9.53 25.14
CA HIS A 535 -16.24 10.67 24.57
C HIS A 535 -15.36 10.27 23.38
N GLU A 536 -15.80 9.26 22.60
CA GLU A 536 -15.14 8.84 21.34
C GLU A 536 -13.65 8.48 21.49
N GLY A 537 -13.26 7.96 22.64
CA GLY A 537 -11.89 7.56 22.94
C GLY A 537 -11.00 8.70 23.47
N SER A 538 -11.53 9.91 23.65
CA SER A 538 -10.84 11.07 24.22
C SER A 538 -10.70 10.96 25.74
N VAL A 539 -9.62 11.51 26.28
CA VAL A 539 -9.37 11.65 27.73
C VAL A 539 -9.50 13.10 28.20
N ALA A 540 -9.93 14.01 27.34
CA ALA A 540 -9.97 15.46 27.64
C ALA A 540 -10.86 15.80 28.84
N HIS A 541 -11.94 15.05 29.08
CA HIS A 541 -12.91 15.22 30.15
C HIS A 541 -12.47 14.65 31.52
N LEU A 542 -11.39 13.86 31.57
CA LEU A 542 -10.96 13.18 32.80
C LEU A 542 -10.21 14.14 33.74
N ASP A 543 -10.84 14.58 34.83
CA ASP A 543 -10.25 15.56 35.77
C ASP A 543 -9.05 15.03 36.56
N MET A 544 -8.93 13.68 36.71
CA MET A 544 -7.78 13.06 37.35
C MET A 544 -6.49 13.15 36.54
N LEU A 545 -6.56 13.49 35.23
CA LEU A 545 -5.40 13.69 34.38
C LEU A 545 -5.01 15.17 34.34
N ASN A 546 -3.72 15.45 34.50
CA ASN A 546 -3.21 16.80 34.32
C ASN A 546 -3.09 17.18 32.83
N GLY A 547 -2.81 18.46 32.53
CA GLY A 547 -2.76 18.94 31.14
C GLY A 547 -1.72 18.26 30.28
N HIS A 548 -0.58 17.86 30.82
CA HIS A 548 0.46 17.14 30.10
C HIS A 548 0.06 15.70 29.76
N GLU A 549 -0.55 15.01 30.73
CA GLU A 549 -1.09 13.66 30.55
C GLU A 549 -2.20 13.66 29.49
N LYS A 550 -3.13 14.61 29.55
CA LYS A 550 -4.17 14.78 28.53
C LYS A 550 -3.56 15.01 27.12
N ALA A 551 -2.53 15.85 27.02
CA ALA A 551 -1.85 16.12 25.75
C ALA A 551 -1.13 14.87 25.20
N THR A 552 -0.56 14.01 26.07
CA THR A 552 0.11 12.76 25.69
C THR A 552 -0.87 11.75 25.09
N PHE A 553 -2.11 11.71 25.56
CA PHE A 553 -3.12 10.74 25.14
C PHE A 553 -4.20 11.33 24.22
N ARG A 554 -3.93 12.47 23.57
CA ARG A 554 -4.78 12.99 22.49
C ARG A 554 -4.95 11.97 21.39
N THR A 555 -6.17 11.85 20.88
CA THR A 555 -6.50 11.03 19.72
C THR A 555 -6.14 11.72 18.40
N ALA A 556 -6.10 10.98 17.32
CA ALA A 556 -5.80 11.53 15.99
C ALA A 556 -6.72 12.68 15.58
N PHE A 557 -8.01 12.65 16.00
CA PHE A 557 -8.97 13.71 15.70
C PHE A 557 -8.81 14.95 16.59
N GLU A 558 -8.09 14.85 17.70
CA GLU A 558 -7.81 15.97 18.63
C GLU A 558 -6.46 16.64 18.32
N ILE A 559 -5.56 15.93 17.64
CA ILE A 559 -4.24 16.42 17.25
C ILE A 559 -4.37 17.35 16.05
N ASP A 560 -3.72 18.52 16.13
CA ASP A 560 -3.60 19.41 14.98
C ASP A 560 -2.83 18.71 13.84
N GLN A 561 -3.50 18.47 12.72
CA GLN A 561 -2.96 17.72 11.60
C GLN A 561 -1.74 18.38 10.95
N ARG A 562 -1.47 19.66 11.20
CA ARG A 562 -0.23 20.32 10.79
C ARG A 562 1.00 19.65 11.41
N TRP A 563 0.90 19.11 12.63
CA TRP A 563 1.97 18.32 13.26
C TRP A 563 2.20 16.99 12.54
N VAL A 564 1.13 16.33 12.07
CA VAL A 564 1.26 15.10 11.26
C VAL A 564 2.04 15.41 9.98
N ILE A 565 1.70 16.49 9.29
CA ILE A 565 2.38 16.94 8.07
C ILE A 565 3.84 17.34 8.37
N ASP A 566 4.09 18.09 9.42
CA ASP A 566 5.44 18.54 9.77
C ASP A 566 6.37 17.39 10.12
N LEU A 567 5.91 16.46 10.97
CA LEU A 567 6.68 15.26 11.30
C LEU A 567 6.92 14.37 10.07
N ALA A 568 5.93 14.26 9.18
CA ALA A 568 6.06 13.53 7.93
C ALA A 568 7.08 14.18 6.98
N ALA A 569 7.09 15.51 6.88
CA ALA A 569 8.05 16.26 6.07
C ALA A 569 9.47 16.13 6.61
N ASP A 570 9.66 16.19 7.92
CA ASP A 570 10.97 16.04 8.55
C ASP A 570 11.60 14.66 8.27
N ARG A 571 10.82 13.57 8.38
CA ARG A 571 11.33 12.22 8.09
C ARG A 571 11.40 11.90 6.60
N ALA A 572 10.66 12.61 5.74
CA ALA A 572 10.70 12.41 4.28
C ALA A 572 12.11 12.54 3.69
N LEU A 573 13.00 13.32 4.34
CA LEU A 573 14.41 13.47 3.96
C LEU A 573 15.20 12.14 4.04
N PHE A 574 14.75 11.21 4.88
CA PHE A 574 15.40 9.92 5.09
C PHE A 574 14.72 8.78 4.31
N ILE A 575 13.50 8.98 3.82
CA ILE A 575 12.70 7.95 3.15
C ILE A 575 12.83 8.12 1.64
N CYS A 576 13.41 7.13 0.97
CA CYS A 576 13.62 7.19 -0.49
C CYS A 576 12.32 7.01 -1.29
N GLN A 577 11.39 6.19 -0.83
CA GLN A 577 10.04 6.08 -1.41
C GLN A 577 9.09 7.07 -0.73
N SER A 578 7.85 6.69 -0.41
CA SER A 578 6.88 7.58 0.23
C SER A 578 6.36 7.04 1.57
N GLN A 579 5.27 7.60 2.04
CA GLN A 579 4.66 7.33 3.34
C GLN A 579 3.14 7.29 3.17
N SER A 580 2.48 6.29 3.74
CA SER A 580 1.01 6.24 3.83
C SER A 580 0.53 7.20 4.93
N ILE A 581 0.31 8.46 4.58
CA ILE A 581 -0.07 9.51 5.53
C ILE A 581 -1.58 9.71 5.47
N ASN A 582 -2.29 9.32 6.53
CA ASN A 582 -3.67 9.69 6.75
C ASN A 582 -3.76 11.09 7.39
N VAL A 583 -4.81 11.83 7.06
CA VAL A 583 -5.18 13.05 7.76
C VAL A 583 -6.56 12.89 8.38
N TYR A 584 -6.74 13.33 9.62
CA TYR A 584 -7.95 13.16 10.42
C TYR A 584 -8.63 14.50 10.62
N LEU A 585 -9.79 14.69 9.99
CA LEU A 585 -10.43 15.98 9.90
C LEU A 585 -11.86 15.95 10.45
N PRO A 586 -12.32 17.02 11.11
CA PRO A 586 -13.73 17.17 11.46
C PRO A 586 -14.58 17.28 10.17
N ALA A 587 -15.86 16.90 10.28
CA ALA A 587 -16.78 16.93 9.13
C ALA A 587 -17.04 18.34 8.60
N ASP A 588 -16.97 19.32 9.46
CA ASP A 588 -17.25 20.73 9.27
C ASP A 588 -15.99 21.61 9.17
N ILE A 589 -14.84 20.99 8.83
CA ILE A 589 -13.60 21.73 8.65
C ILE A 589 -13.79 22.91 7.70
N ASP A 590 -13.22 24.05 8.06
CA ASP A 590 -13.21 25.24 7.19
C ASP A 590 -12.46 24.93 5.87
N LYS A 591 -12.98 25.45 4.75
CA LYS A 591 -12.39 25.20 3.42
C LYS A 591 -10.98 25.75 3.28
N TRP A 592 -10.66 26.84 3.98
CA TRP A 592 -9.32 27.40 3.99
C TRP A 592 -8.34 26.52 4.76
N ASP A 593 -8.75 26.02 5.92
CA ASP A 593 -7.90 25.11 6.71
C ASP A 593 -7.66 23.80 5.96
N LEU A 594 -8.69 23.24 5.30
CA LEU A 594 -8.56 22.08 4.43
C LEU A 594 -7.56 22.36 3.29
N HIS A 595 -7.68 23.51 2.62
CA HIS A 595 -6.72 23.92 1.60
C HIS A 595 -5.32 24.07 2.16
N MET A 596 -5.15 24.79 3.27
CA MET A 596 -3.85 25.09 3.87
C MET A 596 -3.09 23.85 4.34
N LEU A 597 -3.80 22.86 4.85
CA LEU A 597 -3.20 21.58 5.24
C LEU A 597 -2.56 20.88 4.05
N HIS A 598 -3.31 20.74 2.95
CA HIS A 598 -2.84 20.08 1.72
C HIS A 598 -1.78 20.92 0.98
N TRP A 599 -1.94 22.23 1.00
CA TRP A 599 -0.95 23.17 0.47
C TRP A 599 0.38 23.07 1.21
N THR A 600 0.34 22.99 2.54
CA THR A 600 1.51 22.83 3.39
C THR A 600 2.22 21.50 3.09
N ALA A 601 1.47 20.41 2.90
CA ALA A 601 2.04 19.12 2.52
C ALA A 601 2.86 19.23 1.22
N TRP A 602 2.29 19.83 0.17
CA TRP A 602 3.02 20.09 -1.08
C TRP A 602 4.25 20.96 -0.87
N LYS A 603 4.11 22.10 -0.18
CA LYS A 603 5.21 23.06 0.09
C LYS A 603 6.35 22.45 0.89
N ARG A 604 6.06 21.55 1.80
CA ARG A 604 7.05 20.83 2.61
C ARG A 604 7.68 19.64 1.87
N GLY A 605 7.31 19.39 0.61
CA GLY A 605 7.88 18.34 -0.22
C GLY A 605 7.45 16.92 0.15
N ILE A 606 6.30 16.77 0.78
CA ILE A 606 5.67 15.47 0.98
C ILE A 606 5.36 14.86 -0.38
N LYS A 607 5.58 13.56 -0.54
CA LYS A 607 5.42 12.85 -1.81
C LYS A 607 4.01 12.34 -2.03
N SER A 608 3.31 11.90 -0.95
CA SER A 608 1.94 11.38 -1.04
C SER A 608 1.11 11.68 0.20
N LEU A 609 -0.20 11.78 0.02
CA LEU A 609 -1.22 11.75 1.07
C LEU A 609 -2.18 10.60 0.76
N TYR A 610 -2.41 9.74 1.75
CA TYR A 610 -3.27 8.57 1.67
C TYR A 610 -4.73 8.96 1.93
N TYR A 611 -5.44 8.35 2.87
CA TYR A 611 -6.83 8.72 3.15
C TYR A 611 -6.99 10.08 3.83
N CYS A 612 -8.09 10.75 3.51
CA CYS A 612 -8.67 11.80 4.32
C CYS A 612 -9.74 11.18 5.23
N ARG A 613 -9.41 10.93 6.49
CA ARG A 613 -10.33 10.38 7.48
C ARG A 613 -11.19 11.51 8.04
N SER A 614 -12.44 11.61 7.60
CA SER A 614 -13.35 12.64 8.09
C SER A 614 -14.56 12.03 8.79
N LYS A 615 -15.10 12.75 9.77
CA LYS A 615 -16.39 12.46 10.41
C LYS A 615 -17.51 13.11 9.58
N SER A 616 -17.54 12.89 8.26
CA SER A 616 -18.47 13.60 7.36
C SER A 616 -19.93 13.29 7.68
N ILE A 617 -20.79 14.31 7.53
CA ILE A 617 -22.24 14.24 7.78
C ILE A 617 -22.92 13.13 6.95
N SER A 618 -22.46 12.82 5.76
CA SER A 618 -23.01 11.76 4.92
C SER A 618 -22.77 10.35 5.51
N ARG A 619 -21.65 10.11 6.18
CA ARG A 619 -21.38 8.85 6.90
C ARG A 619 -22.20 8.77 8.19
N ALA A 620 -22.32 9.86 8.93
CA ALA A 620 -23.14 9.92 10.15
C ALA A 620 -24.64 9.70 9.85
N ALA A 621 -25.16 10.26 8.75
CA ALA A 621 -26.54 10.08 8.32
C ALA A 621 -26.83 8.64 7.84
N PHE A 622 -25.87 7.95 7.21
CA PHE A 622 -26.01 6.57 6.78
C PHE A 622 -26.02 5.61 7.98
N ALA A 623 -25.11 5.81 8.93
CA ALA A 623 -25.09 5.04 10.19
C ALA A 623 -26.36 5.25 11.03
N GLY A 624 -26.88 6.48 11.11
CA GLY A 624 -28.13 6.81 11.80
C GLY A 624 -29.38 6.24 11.10
N LYS A 625 -29.37 6.09 9.76
CA LYS A 625 -30.47 5.44 9.02
C LYS A 625 -30.48 3.94 9.19
N LEU A 626 -29.32 3.28 9.25
CA LEU A 626 -29.21 1.85 9.53
C LEU A 626 -29.66 1.51 10.96
N ALA A 627 -29.32 2.34 11.95
CA ALA A 627 -29.78 2.18 13.32
C ALA A 627 -31.33 2.36 13.43
N LYS A 628 -31.91 3.35 12.73
CA LYS A 628 -33.38 3.58 12.72
C LYS A 628 -34.15 2.52 11.93
N ASN A 629 -33.57 1.89 10.91
CA ASN A 629 -34.21 0.79 10.16
C ASN A 629 -34.07 -0.57 10.87
N GLY A 630 -33.10 -0.75 11.74
CA GLY A 630 -32.97 -1.92 12.60
C GLY A 630 -34.09 -2.02 13.65
N ASP A 631 -34.57 -0.87 14.16
CA ASP A 631 -35.64 -0.82 15.17
C ASP A 631 -37.07 -0.98 14.58
N LYS A 632 -37.25 -0.90 13.25
CA LYS A 632 -38.59 -1.00 12.63
C LYS A 632 -38.97 -2.41 12.16
N ASN A 633 -38.06 -3.39 12.17
CA ASN A 633 -38.35 -4.77 11.77
C ASN A 633 -38.44 -5.74 12.96
N GLY A 634 -38.58 -5.24 14.18
CA GLY A 634 -38.64 -6.01 15.42
C GLY A 634 -40.03 -6.23 16.02
N GLU A 635 -41.12 -5.99 15.28
CA GLU A 635 -42.47 -6.37 15.74
C GLU A 635 -43.09 -7.41 14.81
N LYS A 636 -42.90 -8.69 15.11
CA LYS A 636 -43.88 -9.81 15.06
C LYS A 636 -43.14 -11.15 15.18
N SER A 637 -43.05 -11.65 16.37
CA SER A 637 -43.36 -13.02 16.78
C SER A 637 -42.92 -13.18 18.25
N GLY A 638 -43.89 -13.35 19.12
CA GLY A 638 -43.65 -13.58 20.53
C GLY A 638 -43.26 -15.04 20.78
N GLU A 639 -42.32 -15.18 21.69
CA GLU A 639 -42.35 -16.22 22.72
C GLU A 639 -41.35 -15.84 23.82
N THR A 640 -41.82 -15.81 25.03
CA THR A 640 -41.16 -15.45 26.28
C THR A 640 -40.23 -16.55 26.75
N VAL A 641 -38.96 -16.23 27.01
CA VAL A 641 -38.18 -16.85 28.10
C VAL A 641 -37.33 -15.78 28.75
N GLY A 642 -37.47 -15.65 30.07
CA GLY A 642 -36.82 -14.61 30.87
C GLY A 642 -35.33 -14.85 31.13
N GLY A 643 -34.61 -13.75 31.35
CA GLY A 643 -33.23 -13.71 31.82
C GLY A 643 -32.69 -12.31 31.59
N GLY A 644 -32.56 -11.51 32.68
CA GLY A 644 -32.12 -10.13 32.61
C GLY A 644 -30.67 -10.01 32.22
N GLU A 645 -30.41 -9.21 31.19
CA GLU A 645 -29.08 -8.65 30.92
C GLU A 645 -29.22 -7.23 30.40
N GLY A 646 -28.43 -6.35 30.97
CA GLY A 646 -28.42 -4.93 30.65
C GLY A 646 -28.07 -4.66 29.18
N THR A 647 -28.90 -3.86 28.54
CA THR A 647 -28.69 -3.34 27.19
C THR A 647 -27.42 -2.48 27.14
N PHE A 648 -26.33 -3.06 26.64
CA PHE A 648 -25.16 -2.30 26.22
C PHE A 648 -25.55 -1.42 25.02
N LYS A 649 -25.61 -0.10 25.22
CA LYS A 649 -25.64 0.85 24.14
C LYS A 649 -24.35 0.69 23.33
N THR A 650 -24.47 0.32 22.07
CA THR A 650 -23.37 0.10 21.14
C THR A 650 -22.49 1.33 21.08
N ALA A 651 -21.22 1.18 21.48
CA ALA A 651 -20.16 2.14 21.28
C ALA A 651 -20.04 2.54 19.79
N VAL A 652 -19.64 3.78 19.56
CA VAL A 652 -19.38 4.37 18.26
C VAL A 652 -18.65 3.36 17.36
N ARG A 653 -19.28 3.00 16.25
CA ARG A 653 -18.65 2.24 15.16
C ARG A 653 -17.54 3.13 14.57
N ALA A 654 -16.31 2.89 14.97
CA ALA A 654 -15.20 3.12 14.09
C ALA A 654 -15.26 2.01 13.02
N ASP A 655 -16.11 2.18 12.00
CA ASP A 655 -16.05 1.35 10.80
C ASP A 655 -14.77 1.74 10.07
N TYR A 656 -13.62 1.24 10.60
CA TYR A 656 -12.43 1.10 9.82
C TYR A 656 -12.76 0.04 8.77
N GLU A 657 -13.17 0.43 7.58
CA GLU A 657 -12.88 -0.37 6.40
C GLU A 657 -11.36 -0.38 6.29
N GLU A 658 -10.74 -1.26 7.05
CA GLU A 658 -9.35 -1.60 6.86
C GLU A 658 -9.24 -2.11 5.44
N CYS A 659 -8.41 -1.46 4.66
CA CYS A 659 -7.99 -2.03 3.40
C CYS A 659 -7.20 -3.30 3.71
N LEU A 660 -7.91 -4.43 3.85
CA LEU A 660 -7.36 -5.76 4.15
C LEU A 660 -6.33 -6.21 3.11
N ALA A 661 -6.19 -5.48 2.01
CA ALA A 661 -5.29 -5.78 0.91
C ALA A 661 -3.88 -5.20 1.07
N CYS A 662 -3.69 -4.19 1.91
CA CYS A 662 -2.41 -3.49 2.07
C CYS A 662 -1.68 -3.79 3.38
N GLN A 663 -1.93 -4.92 3.94
CA GLN A 663 -1.35 -5.29 5.22
C GLN A 663 -0.32 -6.39 5.06
#